data_1e4f966a1a1344a5bb8811814aed4430
#
_entry.id   1e4f966a1a1344a5bb8811814aed4430
#
_cell.length_a   1.000
_cell.length_b   1.000
_cell.length_c   1.000
_cell.angle_alpha   90.00
_cell.angle_beta   90.00
_cell.angle_gamma   90.00
#
_symmetry.space_group_name_H-M   'P 1'
#
loop_
_entity.id
_entity.type
_entity.pdbx_description
1 polymer ?
#
loop_
_entity_poly.entity_id
_entity_poly.type
_entity_poly.pdbx_seq_one_letter_code
_entity_poly.pdbx_strand_id
1 'polypeptide(L)'
;MTRKNTTTNPWAKFHGPNLGYVIEQYDLYVTGAGSVDPELQELFEIFGAPSFQDNVVTGDNTATHFSPQNTGNIEKILKVVQLVEQIRSFGHTLAHINPMEDAANGQSLLEKAMNELSDADLKAIPAKTVWQDAPEGIHTALDVIHRLKDVYTKSLAYEFSHIQDSEERAWLHQMVESNSLRQPLSNKKRTALLKRLTAVEGFEQFLHKTFVGQKRFSIEGVDMLVPVLDEIVLEGAKGGVEDVMIGMAHRGRLSVLAHVLEKPYSHMFAEFKHAKIEGAVANSGWTGDVKYHLGREQVVSNEEVSTRVTLANNPSHLEFVNPVVEGFARAAQENRKKSGIPEQDTSKSFVILVHGDAAFPGQGIVSETLNLSRLNAYQTGGTIHVIANNAVGFTTDSYDSRSTKYSSDLAKGFDIPIVHVNADDPEACLAAANLAIQYRTLFKKDFLIDLIGYRRYGHNEMDDPAVTQPQVYKKIKNHPTVRAIYADQLQAAGVLNADEVETMTQFIQEQLKSDYAQVPPADTSAATIDVKVPDVVAKGIQPIDTGVEIDSLRAINEGLLSWPEGFNVYPKVKKILERRKDALEENGKIEWALAESLAFASILQEGTPIRLTGQDSQRGTFAHRHIVLHDTDTNETYSPLHRLPNINASFSVHNSPLSEAAVVGYEYGYNVFAPETLVMWEAQYGDFSNTAQALFDQYVSAGRAKWGQKSGLVLLLPHGYEGQGPEHSSARPERFLQLAAENNWTVANLTSAAQYFHILRRQASILGTEAVRPLVLMTPKSLLRHPLTLSTASQLSEGRFQPALEQENLGMKPTKVKRLVLSTGKMAIDLAAEIESGKHEYNLDEVHVVRIEQLYPFPAEKVQSIIKRFKNLEEIIWVQEEPRNMGAWHYMAPILFELAGDKVKTGYIGRPDRSSPSGGDPFAHKAEQELIVAHALDVKYNFRQDKQEIEVFSN
;
A
#
# COMPACT_ATOMS: atom_id res chain seq x y z
N MET A 1 62.70 -14.98 37.99
CA MET A 1 63.04 -14.96 36.56
C MET A 1 62.19 -13.94 35.88
N THR A 2 62.80 -12.91 35.38
CA THR A 2 62.43 -11.81 34.51
C THR A 2 60.95 -11.35 34.52
N ARG A 3 60.68 -10.29 35.32
CA ARG A 3 59.55 -9.37 35.18
C ARG A 3 59.67 -8.62 33.84
N LYS A 4 58.65 -8.79 32.96
CA LYS A 4 58.42 -7.82 31.88
C LYS A 4 57.52 -6.71 32.41
N ASN A 5 58.07 -5.51 32.59
CA ASN A 5 57.36 -4.26 32.79
C ASN A 5 56.66 -3.88 31.49
N THR A 6 55.33 -3.96 31.49
CA THR A 6 54.49 -3.20 30.54
C THR A 6 53.58 -2.29 31.38
N THR A 7 54.01 -1.08 31.54
CA THR A 7 53.20 0.02 32.10
C THR A 7 52.18 0.47 31.08
N THR A 8 51.11 -0.28 30.89
CA THR A 8 49.90 0.21 30.23
C THR A 8 49.00 0.81 31.29
N ASN A 9 48.66 2.11 31.13
CA ASN A 9 47.67 2.78 31.97
C ASN A 9 46.34 1.97 31.95
N PRO A 10 45.91 1.38 33.06
CA PRO A 10 44.72 0.55 33.12
C PRO A 10 43.42 1.33 32.84
N TRP A 11 43.46 2.65 33.04
CA TRP A 11 42.33 3.55 32.84
C TRP A 11 42.02 3.83 31.39
N ALA A 12 42.92 3.57 30.47
CA ALA A 12 42.73 3.75 29.04
C ALA A 12 41.64 2.83 28.40
N LYS A 13 41.13 1.88 29.18
CA LYS A 13 40.05 0.95 28.70
C LYS A 13 38.65 1.50 28.93
N PHE A 14 38.51 2.55 29.73
CA PHE A 14 37.21 3.11 30.10
C PHE A 14 36.91 4.35 29.27
N HIS A 15 35.81 4.34 28.53
CA HIS A 15 35.39 5.44 27.64
C HIS A 15 33.89 5.74 27.82
N GLY A 16 33.46 6.96 27.52
CA GLY A 16 32.04 7.36 27.55
C GLY A 16 31.37 7.13 28.91
N PRO A 17 30.18 6.51 28.96
CA PRO A 17 29.46 6.28 30.23
C PRO A 17 30.24 5.44 31.24
N ASN A 18 31.08 4.54 30.81
CA ASN A 18 31.90 3.70 31.67
C ASN A 18 32.99 4.50 32.37
N LEU A 19 33.47 5.59 31.78
CA LEU A 19 34.41 6.52 32.39
C LEU A 19 33.77 7.25 33.58
N GLY A 20 32.54 7.74 33.41
CA GLY A 20 31.77 8.38 34.47
C GLY A 20 31.58 7.46 35.69
N TYR A 21 31.23 6.19 35.43
CA TYR A 21 31.08 5.16 36.46
C TYR A 21 32.38 4.93 37.25
N VAL A 22 33.54 4.82 36.58
CA VAL A 22 34.84 4.64 37.25
C VAL A 22 35.20 5.83 38.14
N ILE A 23 34.91 7.05 37.71
CA ILE A 23 35.12 8.27 38.50
C ILE A 23 34.23 8.26 39.75
N GLU A 24 32.95 7.95 39.62
CA GLU A 24 31.99 7.86 40.72
C GLU A 24 32.41 6.79 41.73
N GLN A 25 32.88 5.63 41.28
CA GLN A 25 33.39 4.55 42.15
C GLN A 25 34.68 4.96 42.88
N TYR A 26 35.52 5.78 42.23
CA TYR A 26 36.73 6.32 42.90
C TYR A 26 36.39 7.35 43.97
N ASP A 27 35.40 8.20 43.75
CA ASP A 27 34.92 9.15 44.76
C ASP A 27 34.32 8.42 45.97
N LEU A 28 33.60 7.33 45.75
CA LEU A 28 33.10 6.47 46.83
C LEU A 28 34.24 5.78 47.59
N TYR A 29 35.29 5.35 46.86
CA TYR A 29 36.49 4.74 47.46
C TYR A 29 37.25 5.72 48.40
N VAL A 30 37.45 6.92 47.91
CA VAL A 30 38.19 7.96 48.68
C VAL A 30 37.38 8.48 49.88
N THR A 31 36.06 8.61 49.71
CA THR A 31 35.19 9.16 50.75
C THR A 31 34.72 8.11 51.79
N GLY A 32 34.84 6.82 51.47
CA GLY A 32 34.36 5.75 52.31
C GLY A 32 32.83 5.72 52.46
N ALA A 33 32.11 6.40 51.56
CA ALA A 33 30.67 6.66 51.67
C ALA A 33 29.77 5.55 51.13
N GLY A 34 30.31 4.42 50.60
CA GLY A 34 29.52 3.37 50.00
C GLY A 34 30.29 2.10 49.64
N SER A 35 29.62 1.10 49.11
CA SER A 35 30.23 -0.12 48.59
C SER A 35 30.82 0.14 47.22
N VAL A 36 32.09 -0.11 47.04
CA VAL A 36 32.84 0.05 45.79
C VAL A 36 32.89 -1.32 45.07
N ASP A 37 32.84 -1.32 43.75
CA ASP A 37 33.01 -2.50 42.91
C ASP A 37 34.36 -3.17 43.23
N PRO A 38 34.43 -4.45 43.63
CA PRO A 38 35.67 -5.11 44.08
C PRO A 38 36.79 -5.09 43.05
N GLU A 39 36.46 -5.19 41.77
CA GLU A 39 37.47 -5.17 40.67
C GLU A 39 38.05 -3.76 40.47
N LEU A 40 37.25 -2.73 40.67
CA LEU A 40 37.70 -1.34 40.61
C LEU A 40 38.47 -0.93 41.87
N GLN A 41 38.06 -1.46 43.02
CA GLN A 41 38.78 -1.23 44.27
C GLN A 41 40.24 -1.74 44.23
N GLU A 42 40.46 -2.96 43.70
CA GLU A 42 41.80 -3.50 43.47
C GLU A 42 42.65 -2.63 42.53
N LEU A 43 42.00 -2.10 41.48
CA LEU A 43 42.63 -1.17 40.51
C LEU A 43 42.99 0.18 41.18
N PHE A 44 42.12 0.69 42.06
CA PHE A 44 42.38 1.93 42.80
C PHE A 44 43.51 1.76 43.81
N GLU A 45 43.61 0.61 44.47
CA GLU A 45 44.71 0.27 45.43
C GLU A 45 46.08 0.18 44.73
N ILE A 46 46.11 -0.40 43.52
CA ILE A 46 47.36 -0.64 42.78
C ILE A 46 47.82 0.58 41.98
N PHE A 47 46.90 1.28 41.35
CA PHE A 47 47.20 2.32 40.34
C PHE A 47 46.80 3.73 40.78
N GLY A 48 46.11 3.88 41.92
CA GLY A 48 45.66 5.18 42.46
C GLY A 48 44.51 5.81 41.67
N ALA A 49 44.41 7.11 41.71
CA ALA A 49 43.36 7.89 41.05
C ALA A 49 43.32 7.60 39.54
N PRO A 50 42.13 7.44 38.92
CA PRO A 50 42.01 7.35 37.49
C PRO A 50 42.61 8.58 36.81
N SER A 51 43.71 8.39 36.09
CA SER A 51 44.35 9.47 35.31
C SER A 51 44.08 9.23 33.82
N PHE A 52 43.28 10.11 33.23
CA PHE A 52 42.96 10.13 31.81
C PHE A 52 43.79 11.21 31.14
N GLN A 53 45.06 10.91 30.91
CA GLN A 53 45.86 11.76 30.05
C GLN A 53 45.62 11.35 28.59
N ASP A 54 45.19 12.28 27.79
CA ASP A 54 45.28 12.20 26.34
C ASP A 54 46.74 11.87 25.97
N ASN A 55 46.92 10.89 25.12
CA ASN A 55 48.24 10.52 24.58
C ASN A 55 48.84 11.72 23.82
N VAL A 56 49.48 12.62 24.49
CA VAL A 56 50.41 13.56 23.86
C VAL A 56 51.69 12.78 23.61
N VAL A 57 51.89 12.37 22.37
CA VAL A 57 53.18 11.89 21.88
C VAL A 57 54.21 13.03 22.10
N THR A 58 55.07 12.86 23.10
CA THR A 58 56.24 13.74 23.30
C THR A 58 57.28 13.37 22.29
N GLY A 59 57.22 13.97 21.10
CA GLY A 59 58.32 14.12 20.18
C GLY A 59 58.78 15.57 20.24
N ASP A 60 60.00 15.75 20.60
CA ASP A 60 60.86 16.96 20.61
C ASP A 60 60.21 18.34 20.75
N ASN A 61 60.59 19.03 21.82
CA ASN A 61 60.41 20.44 22.10
C ASN A 61 60.74 21.32 20.92
N THR A 62 59.75 21.67 20.09
CA THR A 62 59.64 23.03 19.56
C THR A 62 58.23 23.49 19.94
N ALA A 63 58.12 24.20 21.03
CA ALA A 63 56.94 24.98 21.39
C ALA A 63 56.64 25.94 20.24
N THR A 64 55.81 25.54 19.31
CA THR A 64 55.15 26.48 18.42
C THR A 64 54.16 27.24 19.32
N HIS A 65 54.61 28.39 19.80
CA HIS A 65 53.73 29.40 20.32
C HIS A 65 52.67 29.68 19.26
N PHE A 66 51.45 29.19 19.47
CA PHE A 66 50.29 29.70 18.76
C PHE A 66 50.22 31.18 19.03
N SER A 67 50.66 31.99 18.08
CA SER A 67 50.51 33.44 18.18
C SER A 67 49.00 33.75 18.27
N PRO A 68 48.59 34.78 19.02
CA PRO A 68 47.16 35.19 19.06
C PRO A 68 46.54 35.45 17.69
N GLN A 69 47.37 35.73 16.67
CA GLN A 69 46.95 35.88 15.30
C GLN A 69 46.55 34.53 14.63
N ASN A 70 47.15 33.38 15.02
CA ASN A 70 46.78 32.07 14.48
C ASN A 70 45.47 31.53 15.07
N THR A 71 45.19 31.75 16.36
CA THR A 71 43.93 31.35 17.01
C THR A 71 42.74 32.11 16.46
N GLY A 72 42.87 33.41 16.18
CA GLY A 72 41.81 34.19 15.53
C GLY A 72 41.47 33.71 14.08
N ASN A 73 42.48 33.24 13.32
CA ASN A 73 42.23 32.68 12.00
C ASN A 73 41.54 31.30 12.05
N ILE A 74 41.91 30.42 12.99
CA ILE A 74 41.30 29.13 13.18
C ILE A 74 39.82 29.30 13.58
N GLU A 75 39.54 30.22 14.51
CA GLU A 75 38.15 30.53 14.93
C GLU A 75 37.30 31.00 13.73
N LYS A 76 37.83 31.87 12.86
CA LYS A 76 37.13 32.33 11.66
C LYS A 76 36.89 31.18 10.67
N ILE A 77 37.89 30.32 10.45
CA ILE A 77 37.70 29.11 9.57
C ILE A 77 36.60 28.22 10.12
N LEU A 78 36.59 27.93 11.42
CA LEU A 78 35.54 27.12 12.04
C LEU A 78 34.15 27.75 11.87
N LYS A 79 34.03 29.07 12.07
CA LYS A 79 32.76 29.79 11.81
C LYS A 79 32.31 29.68 10.36
N VAL A 80 33.23 29.77 9.40
CA VAL A 80 32.88 29.59 7.98
C VAL A 80 32.44 28.18 7.66
N VAL A 81 33.13 27.14 8.18
CA VAL A 81 32.72 25.75 8.02
C VAL A 81 31.34 25.53 8.60
N GLN A 82 31.07 26.05 9.81
CA GLN A 82 29.74 25.99 10.41
C GLN A 82 28.69 26.71 9.54
N LEU A 83 29.02 27.87 8.98
CA LEU A 83 28.14 28.63 8.10
C LEU A 83 27.82 27.85 6.80
N VAL A 84 28.82 27.21 6.19
CA VAL A 84 28.65 26.34 5.03
C VAL A 84 27.62 25.23 5.32
N GLU A 85 27.81 24.53 6.45
CA GLU A 85 26.89 23.44 6.85
C GLU A 85 25.49 23.98 7.22
N GLN A 86 25.41 25.18 7.83
CA GLN A 86 24.15 25.85 8.11
C GLN A 86 23.41 26.24 6.83
N ILE A 87 24.10 26.73 5.80
CA ILE A 87 23.47 27.04 4.51
C ILE A 87 22.93 25.75 3.83
N ARG A 88 23.71 24.68 3.83
CA ARG A 88 23.26 23.38 3.30
C ARG A 88 22.05 22.83 4.05
N SER A 89 22.04 22.92 5.38
CA SER A 89 20.99 22.37 6.23
C SER A 89 19.73 23.23 6.32
N PHE A 90 19.87 24.56 6.30
CA PHE A 90 18.79 25.50 6.58
C PHE A 90 18.58 26.58 5.52
N GLY A 91 19.28 26.51 4.37
CA GLY A 91 19.13 27.47 3.26
C GLY A 91 17.70 27.53 2.73
N HIS A 92 16.99 26.38 2.75
CA HIS A 92 15.57 26.29 2.38
C HIS A 92 14.67 27.24 3.20
N THR A 93 15.07 27.63 4.39
CA THR A 93 14.29 28.55 5.25
C THR A 93 14.35 30.00 4.77
N LEU A 94 15.32 30.33 3.94
CA LEU A 94 15.51 31.67 3.32
C LEU A 94 15.13 31.68 1.84
N ALA A 95 14.79 30.53 1.28
CA ALA A 95 14.50 30.36 -0.13
C ALA A 95 13.13 30.94 -0.50
N HIS A 96 13.02 31.51 -1.68
CA HIS A 96 11.77 32.03 -2.23
C HIS A 96 10.99 30.92 -2.97
N ILE A 97 10.56 29.92 -2.21
CA ILE A 97 9.90 28.72 -2.73
C ILE A 97 8.38 28.86 -2.83
N ASN A 98 7.77 29.88 -2.22
CA ASN A 98 6.34 30.10 -2.26
C ASN A 98 6.02 31.40 -3.04
N PRO A 99 5.32 31.32 -4.18
CA PRO A 99 5.02 32.53 -5.00
C PRO A 99 4.05 33.51 -4.31
N MET A 100 3.29 33.05 -3.30
CA MET A 100 2.32 33.90 -2.59
C MET A 100 2.89 34.55 -1.32
N GLU A 101 4.08 34.17 -0.89
CA GLU A 101 4.75 34.76 0.26
C GLU A 101 5.76 35.81 -0.17
N ASP A 102 5.79 36.90 0.56
CA ASP A 102 6.86 37.90 0.39
C ASP A 102 8.18 37.32 0.92
N ALA A 103 9.33 37.68 0.33
CA ALA A 103 10.64 37.21 0.76
C ALA A 103 10.77 37.36 2.29
N ALA A 104 11.28 36.35 2.96
CA ALA A 104 11.40 36.31 4.42
C ALA A 104 12.05 37.62 4.96
N ASN A 105 11.33 38.36 5.76
CA ASN A 105 11.83 39.57 6.38
C ASN A 105 12.82 39.23 7.51
N GLY A 106 14.08 39.12 7.17
CA GLY A 106 15.29 39.48 7.87
C GLY A 106 15.43 39.23 9.36
N GLN A 107 15.12 38.05 9.94
CA GLN A 107 15.54 37.69 11.30
C GLN A 107 15.80 36.17 11.50
N SER A 108 16.16 35.44 10.49
CA SER A 108 16.53 34.03 10.66
C SER A 108 17.89 33.92 11.38
N LEU A 109 18.07 32.82 12.15
CA LEU A 109 19.37 32.52 12.76
C LEU A 109 20.48 32.42 11.70
N LEU A 110 20.14 31.90 10.51
CA LEU A 110 21.06 31.78 9.39
C LEU A 110 21.51 33.17 8.86
N GLU A 111 20.58 34.14 8.72
CA GLU A 111 20.96 35.51 8.33
C GLU A 111 21.87 36.19 9.37
N LYS A 112 21.60 35.96 10.66
CA LYS A 112 22.47 36.47 11.74
C LYS A 112 23.87 35.88 11.63
N ALA A 113 23.98 34.55 11.46
CA ALA A 113 25.26 33.86 11.27
C ALA A 113 26.03 34.36 10.02
N MET A 114 25.29 34.61 8.92
CA MET A 114 25.90 35.21 7.70
C MET A 114 26.48 36.59 7.91
N ASN A 115 25.91 37.36 8.82
CA ASN A 115 26.36 38.75 9.10
C ASN A 115 27.44 38.84 10.18
N GLU A 116 27.85 37.75 10.84
CA GLU A 116 28.88 37.70 11.84
C GLU A 116 30.30 37.83 11.29
N LEU A 117 30.50 37.53 10.01
CA LEU A 117 31.81 37.57 9.32
C LEU A 117 31.82 38.68 8.28
N SER A 118 32.87 39.50 8.26
CA SER A 118 33.00 40.52 7.25
C SER A 118 33.47 39.92 5.90
N ASP A 119 33.15 40.60 4.79
CA ASP A 119 33.62 40.21 3.46
C ASP A 119 35.16 40.12 3.39
N ALA A 120 35.86 40.97 4.15
CA ALA A 120 37.33 40.94 4.24
C ALA A 120 37.82 39.65 4.90
N ASP A 121 37.16 39.17 5.96
CA ASP A 121 37.47 37.89 6.63
C ASP A 121 37.25 36.71 5.69
N LEU A 122 36.14 36.71 4.99
CA LEU A 122 35.78 35.65 4.02
C LEU A 122 36.74 35.63 2.83
N LYS A 123 37.15 36.74 2.29
CA LYS A 123 38.14 36.85 1.21
C LYS A 123 39.53 36.33 1.59
N ALA A 124 39.89 36.40 2.88
CA ALA A 124 41.17 35.96 3.36
C ALA A 124 41.31 34.45 3.51
N ILE A 125 40.20 33.70 3.48
CA ILE A 125 40.15 32.23 3.66
C ILE A 125 40.05 31.59 2.28
N PRO A 126 40.99 30.67 1.86
CA PRO A 126 40.90 29.96 0.60
C PRO A 126 39.68 29.04 0.57
N ALA A 127 38.99 28.97 -0.56
CA ALA A 127 37.80 28.15 -0.74
C ALA A 127 37.99 26.67 -0.35
N LYS A 128 39.10 26.07 -0.76
CA LYS A 128 39.42 24.64 -0.48
C LYS A 128 39.60 24.31 1.01
N THR A 129 39.81 25.33 1.85
CA THR A 129 39.87 25.16 3.31
C THR A 129 38.51 24.83 3.92
N VAL A 130 37.42 25.32 3.29
CA VAL A 130 36.06 25.20 3.81
C VAL A 130 35.15 24.33 2.90
N TRP A 131 35.59 24.12 1.67
CA TRP A 131 34.92 23.24 0.67
C TRP A 131 35.98 22.59 -0.23
N GLN A 132 36.39 21.38 0.17
CA GLN A 132 37.53 20.67 -0.47
C GLN A 132 37.37 20.52 -1.99
N ASP A 133 36.14 20.20 -2.44
CA ASP A 133 35.79 19.97 -3.82
C ASP A 133 35.15 21.18 -4.51
N ALA A 134 35.52 22.41 -4.06
CA ALA A 134 35.00 23.63 -4.65
C ALA A 134 35.23 23.65 -6.17
N PRO A 135 34.23 23.98 -7.00
CA PRO A 135 34.33 24.06 -8.45
C PRO A 135 35.40 25.08 -8.93
N GLU A 136 35.85 24.90 -10.16
CA GLU A 136 36.73 25.88 -10.79
C GLU A 136 36.06 27.28 -10.82
N GLY A 137 36.83 28.33 -10.46
CA GLY A 137 36.32 29.71 -10.37
C GLY A 137 35.88 30.12 -8.96
N ILE A 138 35.83 29.21 -7.98
CA ILE A 138 35.60 29.51 -6.57
C ILE A 138 36.94 29.53 -5.84
N HIS A 139 37.41 30.72 -5.44
CA HIS A 139 38.75 30.91 -4.92
C HIS A 139 38.77 31.21 -3.41
N THR A 140 37.76 31.88 -2.89
CA THR A 140 37.67 32.33 -1.49
C THR A 140 36.42 31.81 -0.78
N ALA A 141 36.43 31.88 0.56
CA ALA A 141 35.24 31.53 1.32
C ALA A 141 34.04 32.45 1.01
N LEU A 142 34.30 33.70 0.57
CA LEU A 142 33.24 34.59 0.12
C LEU A 142 32.53 34.01 -1.16
N ASP A 143 33.34 33.53 -2.10
CA ASP A 143 32.80 32.93 -3.33
C ASP A 143 32.01 31.65 -3.00
N VAL A 144 32.48 30.85 -2.00
CA VAL A 144 31.75 29.67 -1.48
C VAL A 144 30.40 30.09 -0.93
N ILE A 145 30.34 31.09 -0.06
CA ILE A 145 29.09 31.54 0.55
C ILE A 145 28.13 32.08 -0.52
N HIS A 146 28.63 32.88 -1.46
CA HIS A 146 27.81 33.37 -2.56
C HIS A 146 27.25 32.23 -3.40
N ARG A 147 28.10 31.24 -3.77
CA ARG A 147 27.70 30.08 -4.54
C ARG A 147 26.64 29.27 -3.80
N LEU A 148 26.85 28.94 -2.53
CA LEU A 148 25.89 28.16 -1.74
C LEU A 148 24.56 28.91 -1.53
N LYS A 149 24.60 30.24 -1.33
CA LYS A 149 23.38 31.04 -1.31
C LYS A 149 22.60 30.92 -2.62
N ASP A 150 23.28 31.04 -3.75
CA ASP A 150 22.62 30.87 -5.06
C ASP A 150 22.02 29.48 -5.28
N VAL A 151 22.63 28.46 -4.66
CA VAL A 151 22.12 27.08 -4.75
C VAL A 151 20.93 26.87 -3.81
N TYR A 152 21.03 27.26 -2.54
CA TYR A 152 20.13 26.81 -1.48
C TYR A 152 19.05 27.82 -1.08
N THR A 153 19.08 29.07 -1.56
CA THR A 153 18.19 30.15 -1.07
C THR A 153 17.40 30.86 -2.16
N LYS A 154 17.29 30.30 -3.35
CA LYS A 154 16.51 30.87 -4.47
C LYS A 154 15.14 30.20 -4.59
N SER A 155 14.63 30.07 -5.83
CA SER A 155 13.35 29.40 -6.14
C SER A 155 13.38 27.87 -6.03
N LEU A 156 14.58 27.30 -5.85
CA LEU A 156 14.86 25.89 -5.68
C LEU A 156 15.67 25.72 -4.40
N ALA A 157 15.22 24.87 -3.50
CA ALA A 157 15.84 24.62 -2.21
C ALA A 157 15.82 23.12 -1.86
N TYR A 158 16.73 22.72 -1.00
CA TYR A 158 17.01 21.31 -0.77
C TYR A 158 17.06 20.99 0.72
N GLU A 159 16.58 19.79 1.08
CA GLU A 159 16.75 19.22 2.41
C GLU A 159 17.37 17.82 2.28
N PHE A 160 18.68 17.72 2.54
CA PHE A 160 19.47 16.49 2.42
C PHE A 160 20.19 16.11 3.72
N SER A 161 20.20 16.99 4.72
CA SER A 161 20.96 16.77 5.96
C SER A 161 20.47 15.57 6.79
N HIS A 162 19.22 15.13 6.59
CA HIS A 162 18.66 13.96 7.24
C HIS A 162 19.03 12.62 6.56
N ILE A 163 19.61 12.67 5.34
CA ILE A 163 20.06 11.46 4.63
C ILE A 163 21.23 10.85 5.38
N GLN A 164 21.10 9.60 5.83
CA GLN A 164 22.10 8.94 6.67
C GLN A 164 23.29 8.42 5.86
N ASP A 165 23.03 7.91 4.65
CA ASP A 165 24.08 7.42 3.77
C ASP A 165 24.97 8.58 3.29
N SER A 166 26.27 8.49 3.61
CA SER A 166 27.24 9.55 3.30
C SER A 166 27.54 9.66 1.80
N GLU A 167 27.50 8.55 1.05
CA GLU A 167 27.75 8.55 -0.39
C GLU A 167 26.56 9.18 -1.13
N GLU A 168 25.34 8.84 -0.75
CA GLU A 168 24.14 9.47 -1.29
C GLU A 168 24.10 10.96 -1.00
N ARG A 169 24.37 11.36 0.25
CA ARG A 169 24.40 12.76 0.64
C ARG A 169 25.48 13.53 -0.11
N ALA A 170 26.67 12.97 -0.26
CA ALA A 170 27.78 13.59 -1.01
C ALA A 170 27.40 13.76 -2.49
N TRP A 171 26.78 12.74 -3.11
CA TRP A 171 26.30 12.80 -4.47
C TRP A 171 25.25 13.90 -4.65
N LEU A 172 24.27 13.98 -3.74
CA LEU A 172 23.22 15.01 -3.77
C LEU A 172 23.84 16.41 -3.70
N HIS A 173 24.75 16.65 -2.77
CA HIS A 173 25.47 17.94 -2.69
C HIS A 173 26.27 18.23 -3.97
N GLN A 174 27.00 17.26 -4.49
CA GLN A 174 27.76 17.40 -5.74
C GLN A 174 26.85 17.79 -6.92
N MET A 175 25.69 17.12 -7.05
CA MET A 175 24.75 17.39 -8.14
C MET A 175 24.18 18.81 -8.10
N VAL A 176 23.80 19.29 -6.93
CA VAL A 176 23.18 20.62 -6.80
C VAL A 176 24.20 21.76 -6.73
N GLU A 177 25.38 21.53 -6.19
CA GLU A 177 26.44 22.51 -6.03
C GLU A 177 27.32 22.66 -7.30
N SER A 178 27.37 21.61 -8.15
CA SER A 178 27.97 21.70 -9.47
C SER A 178 27.08 22.50 -10.43
N ASN A 179 27.61 22.81 -11.62
CA ASN A 179 26.83 23.47 -12.68
C ASN A 179 26.00 22.50 -13.51
N SER A 180 26.04 21.19 -13.19
CA SER A 180 25.44 20.14 -14.04
C SER A 180 23.92 20.26 -14.16
N LEU A 181 23.21 20.54 -13.06
CA LEU A 181 21.74 20.70 -13.06
C LEU A 181 21.27 22.09 -13.52
N ARG A 182 22.15 23.10 -13.51
CA ARG A 182 21.81 24.49 -13.86
C ARG A 182 22.34 24.89 -15.23
N GLN A 183 22.62 23.94 -16.09
CA GLN A 183 22.91 24.26 -17.50
C GLN A 183 21.70 24.96 -18.10
N PRO A 184 21.87 26.13 -18.72
CA PRO A 184 20.78 26.82 -19.40
C PRO A 184 20.10 25.89 -20.40
N LEU A 185 18.77 25.80 -20.35
CA LEU A 185 18.02 25.03 -21.32
C LEU A 185 18.27 25.58 -22.74
N SER A 186 18.32 24.73 -23.71
CA SER A 186 18.40 25.18 -25.11
C SER A 186 17.14 25.98 -25.49
N ASN A 187 17.27 26.95 -26.39
CA ASN A 187 16.12 27.74 -26.84
C ASN A 187 15.00 26.86 -27.40
N LYS A 188 15.30 25.72 -28.03
CA LYS A 188 14.32 24.72 -28.49
C LYS A 188 13.53 24.17 -27.31
N LYS A 189 14.20 23.76 -26.20
CA LYS A 189 13.55 23.20 -24.99
C LYS A 189 12.74 24.28 -24.26
N ARG A 190 13.25 25.51 -24.17
CA ARG A 190 12.53 26.66 -23.59
C ARG A 190 11.22 26.97 -24.37
N THR A 191 11.30 27.00 -25.68
CA THR A 191 10.13 27.23 -26.56
C THR A 191 9.12 26.07 -26.42
N ALA A 192 9.59 24.83 -26.36
CA ALA A 192 8.73 23.67 -26.16
C ALA A 192 8.02 23.71 -24.80
N LEU A 193 8.73 24.12 -23.74
CA LEU A 193 8.16 24.27 -22.39
C LEU A 193 7.06 25.35 -22.37
N LEU A 194 7.30 26.51 -22.98
CA LEU A 194 6.27 27.55 -23.09
C LEU A 194 5.05 27.07 -23.89
N LYS A 195 5.27 26.33 -24.99
CA LYS A 195 4.18 25.71 -25.75
C LYS A 195 3.36 24.76 -24.91
N ARG A 196 4.00 23.95 -24.08
CA ARG A 196 3.31 23.01 -23.15
C ARG A 196 2.48 23.79 -22.12
N LEU A 197 3.04 24.80 -21.48
CA LEU A 197 2.32 25.67 -20.55
C LEU A 197 1.16 26.40 -21.22
N THR A 198 1.32 26.86 -22.48
CA THR A 198 0.24 27.47 -23.25
C THR A 198 -0.91 26.49 -23.51
N ALA A 199 -0.58 25.22 -23.78
CA ALA A 199 -1.60 24.19 -23.97
C ALA A 199 -2.36 23.87 -22.66
N VAL A 200 -1.64 23.74 -21.53
CA VAL A 200 -2.25 23.49 -20.21
C VAL A 200 -3.17 24.64 -19.81
N GLU A 201 -2.67 25.88 -19.83
CA GLU A 201 -3.47 27.08 -19.50
C GLU A 201 -4.66 27.24 -20.45
N GLY A 202 -4.43 27.07 -21.76
CA GLY A 202 -5.49 27.15 -22.76
C GLY A 202 -6.61 26.16 -22.52
N PHE A 203 -6.27 24.93 -22.22
CA PHE A 203 -7.25 23.87 -21.91
C PHE A 203 -8.05 24.20 -20.64
N GLU A 204 -7.40 24.56 -19.53
CA GLU A 204 -8.07 24.94 -18.28
C GLU A 204 -9.01 26.13 -18.47
N GLN A 205 -8.56 27.16 -19.17
CA GLN A 205 -9.38 28.34 -19.49
C GLN A 205 -10.54 28.01 -20.42
N PHE A 206 -10.34 27.11 -21.38
CA PHE A 206 -11.39 26.67 -22.29
C PHE A 206 -12.50 25.94 -21.51
N LEU A 207 -12.10 25.00 -20.61
CA LEU A 207 -13.04 24.31 -19.73
C LEU A 207 -13.79 25.29 -18.82
N HIS A 208 -13.08 26.26 -18.25
CA HIS A 208 -13.66 27.26 -17.35
C HIS A 208 -14.75 28.09 -18.04
N LYS A 209 -14.51 28.52 -19.28
CA LYS A 209 -15.43 29.35 -20.05
C LYS A 209 -16.59 28.58 -20.68
N THR A 210 -16.35 27.34 -21.09
CA THR A 210 -17.30 26.53 -21.87
C THR A 210 -18.22 25.70 -20.97
N PHE A 211 -17.70 25.17 -19.85
CA PHE A 211 -18.42 24.26 -18.96
C PHE A 211 -18.59 24.86 -17.55
N VAL A 212 -19.21 26.05 -17.51
CA VAL A 212 -19.41 26.82 -16.29
C VAL A 212 -20.09 25.96 -15.20
N GLY A 213 -19.51 25.95 -13.98
CA GLY A 213 -20.02 25.25 -12.82
C GLY A 213 -19.84 23.72 -12.82
N GLN A 214 -19.30 23.13 -13.92
CA GLN A 214 -18.97 21.70 -13.89
C GLN A 214 -17.64 21.45 -13.19
N LYS A 215 -17.61 20.45 -12.31
CA LYS A 215 -16.41 20.07 -11.57
C LYS A 215 -15.32 19.56 -12.48
N ARG A 216 -14.12 20.16 -12.37
CA ARG A 216 -12.89 19.78 -13.10
C ARG A 216 -11.66 19.72 -12.21
N PHE A 217 -11.71 20.34 -11.02
CA PHE A 217 -10.60 20.45 -10.07
C PHE A 217 -9.33 21.00 -10.74
N SER A 218 -9.41 22.26 -11.17
CA SER A 218 -8.35 22.95 -11.92
C SER A 218 -6.98 22.86 -11.28
N ILE A 219 -5.95 22.67 -12.13
CA ILE A 219 -4.54 22.67 -11.71
C ILE A 219 -3.94 24.08 -11.64
N GLU A 220 -4.64 25.11 -12.14
CA GLU A 220 -4.10 26.47 -12.26
C GLU A 220 -3.53 26.98 -10.93
N GLY A 221 -2.29 27.43 -11.00
CA GLY A 221 -1.42 27.81 -9.89
C GLY A 221 -0.37 26.77 -9.53
N VAL A 222 -0.51 25.53 -10.06
CA VAL A 222 0.50 24.46 -9.99
C VAL A 222 0.64 23.80 -11.36
N ASP A 223 0.49 24.58 -12.42
CA ASP A 223 0.48 24.13 -13.84
C ASP A 223 1.76 23.41 -14.23
N MET A 224 2.87 23.73 -13.59
CA MET A 224 4.16 23.07 -13.77
C MET A 224 4.15 21.59 -13.42
N LEU A 225 3.10 21.08 -12.74
CA LEU A 225 2.95 19.63 -12.53
C LEU A 225 3.00 18.86 -13.87
N VAL A 226 2.33 19.36 -14.91
CA VAL A 226 2.32 18.68 -16.21
C VAL A 226 3.72 18.62 -16.85
N PRO A 227 4.47 19.72 -17.02
CA PRO A 227 5.84 19.67 -17.52
C PRO A 227 6.81 18.84 -16.66
N VAL A 228 6.63 18.83 -15.33
CA VAL A 228 7.43 17.99 -14.42
C VAL A 228 7.19 16.51 -14.70
N LEU A 229 5.94 16.09 -14.84
CA LEU A 229 5.59 14.72 -15.19
C LEU A 229 6.10 14.34 -16.59
N ASP A 230 5.94 15.21 -17.57
CA ASP A 230 6.49 15.01 -18.93
C ASP A 230 8.02 14.76 -18.89
N GLU A 231 8.74 15.58 -18.13
CA GLU A 231 10.21 15.47 -17.99
C GLU A 231 10.63 14.17 -17.32
N ILE A 232 9.96 13.78 -16.21
CA ILE A 232 10.25 12.53 -15.49
C ILE A 232 9.97 11.32 -16.39
N VAL A 233 8.85 11.30 -17.11
CA VAL A 233 8.48 10.23 -18.04
C VAL A 233 9.49 10.14 -19.18
N LEU A 234 9.86 11.27 -19.78
CA LEU A 234 10.83 11.33 -20.89
C LEU A 234 12.22 10.82 -20.48
N GLU A 235 12.73 11.30 -19.35
CA GLU A 235 14.07 10.90 -18.86
C GLU A 235 14.07 9.43 -18.39
N GLY A 236 12.97 8.96 -17.79
CA GLY A 236 12.77 7.55 -17.48
C GLY A 236 12.80 6.67 -18.73
N ALA A 237 12.10 7.08 -19.79
CA ALA A 237 12.07 6.37 -21.07
C ALA A 237 13.46 6.34 -21.74
N LYS A 238 14.24 7.42 -21.68
CA LYS A 238 15.64 7.45 -22.13
C LYS A 238 16.52 6.49 -21.34
N GLY A 239 16.20 6.27 -20.06
CA GLY A 239 16.85 5.27 -19.21
C GLY A 239 16.43 3.82 -19.50
N GLY A 240 15.54 3.59 -20.50
CA GLY A 240 15.09 2.26 -20.90
C GLY A 240 13.88 1.72 -20.08
N VAL A 241 13.18 2.58 -19.34
CA VAL A 241 11.98 2.18 -18.60
C VAL A 241 10.85 1.83 -19.56
N GLU A 242 10.27 0.63 -19.38
CA GLU A 242 9.18 0.13 -20.22
C GLU A 242 7.81 0.65 -19.74
N ASP A 243 7.63 0.81 -18.42
CA ASP A 243 6.37 1.15 -17.77
C ASP A 243 6.54 2.26 -16.72
N VAL A 244 5.73 3.31 -16.81
CA VAL A 244 5.61 4.36 -15.78
C VAL A 244 4.20 4.34 -15.20
N MET A 245 4.09 4.13 -13.88
CA MET A 245 2.83 4.06 -13.16
C MET A 245 2.56 5.37 -12.43
N ILE A 246 1.41 6.00 -12.67
CA ILE A 246 1.06 7.27 -12.03
C ILE A 246 -0.15 7.06 -11.11
N GLY A 247 0.02 7.42 -9.82
CA GLY A 247 -1.05 7.55 -8.85
C GLY A 247 -1.29 9.01 -8.52
N MET A 248 -2.52 9.51 -8.66
CA MET A 248 -2.85 10.88 -8.31
C MET A 248 -4.33 11.05 -7.97
N ALA A 249 -4.64 12.02 -7.13
CA ALA A 249 -6.02 12.44 -6.83
C ALA A 249 -6.64 13.22 -8.02
N HIS A 250 -7.79 13.83 -7.77
CA HIS A 250 -8.61 14.51 -8.79
C HIS A 250 -8.02 15.83 -9.33
N ARG A 251 -7.25 16.61 -8.51
CA ARG A 251 -6.75 17.94 -8.92
C ARG A 251 -5.67 17.83 -9.99
N GLY A 252 -5.91 18.50 -11.11
CA GLY A 252 -5.04 18.46 -12.28
C GLY A 252 -5.13 17.18 -13.11
N ARG A 253 -5.93 16.20 -12.68
CA ARG A 253 -6.03 14.90 -13.36
C ARG A 253 -6.48 15.04 -14.82
N LEU A 254 -7.41 15.94 -15.12
CA LEU A 254 -7.87 16.17 -16.48
C LEU A 254 -6.75 16.74 -17.36
N SER A 255 -5.94 17.66 -16.84
CA SER A 255 -4.77 18.18 -17.55
C SER A 255 -3.69 17.13 -17.75
N VAL A 256 -3.46 16.24 -16.77
CA VAL A 256 -2.55 15.09 -16.93
C VAL A 256 -3.07 14.11 -17.97
N LEU A 257 -4.37 13.78 -17.97
CA LEU A 257 -4.98 12.93 -19.00
C LEU A 257 -4.82 13.53 -20.40
N ALA A 258 -5.06 14.84 -20.56
CA ALA A 258 -5.00 15.52 -21.86
C ALA A 258 -3.57 15.65 -22.39
N HIS A 259 -2.60 15.96 -21.52
CA HIS A 259 -1.27 16.38 -21.94
C HIS A 259 -0.18 15.33 -21.74
N VAL A 260 -0.21 14.57 -20.64
CA VAL A 260 0.77 13.50 -20.36
C VAL A 260 0.32 12.17 -20.97
N LEU A 261 -0.97 11.84 -20.87
CA LEU A 261 -1.56 10.61 -21.43
C LEU A 261 -2.18 10.83 -22.84
N GLU A 262 -2.01 12.00 -23.42
CA GLU A 262 -2.44 12.33 -24.78
C GLU A 262 -3.91 11.97 -25.09
N LYS A 263 -4.80 12.11 -24.09
CA LYS A 263 -6.23 11.89 -24.30
C LYS A 263 -6.80 12.98 -25.20
N PRO A 264 -7.42 12.65 -26.34
CA PRO A 264 -7.93 13.66 -27.27
C PRO A 264 -8.90 14.63 -26.59
N TYR A 265 -8.77 15.91 -26.86
CA TYR A 265 -9.66 16.95 -26.33
C TYR A 265 -11.13 16.69 -26.65
N SER A 266 -11.43 16.20 -27.87
CA SER A 266 -12.79 15.80 -28.24
C SER A 266 -13.39 14.75 -27.29
N HIS A 267 -12.59 13.76 -26.87
CA HIS A 267 -13.04 12.75 -25.88
C HIS A 267 -13.28 13.39 -24.50
N MET A 268 -12.41 14.30 -24.10
CA MET A 268 -12.58 15.04 -22.83
C MET A 268 -13.87 15.89 -22.87
N PHE A 269 -14.10 16.61 -23.96
CA PHE A 269 -15.31 17.45 -24.11
C PHE A 269 -16.58 16.62 -24.23
N ALA A 270 -16.52 15.41 -24.79
CA ALA A 270 -17.66 14.49 -24.82
C ALA A 270 -18.10 14.09 -23.42
N GLU A 271 -17.16 13.85 -22.50
CA GLU A 271 -17.48 13.54 -21.10
C GLU A 271 -18.16 14.73 -20.40
N PHE A 272 -17.77 15.98 -20.73
CA PHE A 272 -18.42 17.17 -20.21
C PHE A 272 -19.81 17.41 -20.83
N LYS A 273 -20.00 17.07 -22.09
CA LYS A 273 -21.28 17.17 -22.80
C LYS A 273 -22.23 16.00 -22.57
N HIS A 274 -21.78 14.92 -21.90
CA HIS A 274 -22.48 13.64 -21.82
C HIS A 274 -22.83 13.09 -23.23
N ALA A 275 -21.92 13.28 -24.19
CA ALA A 275 -22.05 12.85 -25.56
C ALA A 275 -21.33 11.52 -25.79
N LYS A 276 -21.86 10.70 -26.70
CA LYS A 276 -21.19 9.45 -27.12
C LYS A 276 -20.30 9.74 -28.32
N ILE A 277 -19.02 9.43 -28.21
CA ILE A 277 -18.05 9.41 -29.32
C ILE A 277 -17.47 8.01 -29.39
N GLU A 278 -17.28 7.51 -30.60
CA GLU A 278 -16.63 6.23 -30.87
C GLU A 278 -15.19 6.24 -30.33
N GLY A 279 -14.82 5.21 -29.58
CA GLY A 279 -13.51 5.12 -28.93
C GLY A 279 -13.34 5.87 -27.59
N ALA A 280 -14.32 6.68 -27.14
CA ALA A 280 -14.22 7.43 -25.89
C ALA A 280 -14.44 6.58 -24.61
N VAL A 281 -15.00 5.37 -24.73
CA VAL A 281 -15.57 4.60 -23.61
C VAL A 281 -14.73 3.36 -23.24
N ALA A 282 -13.47 3.27 -23.61
CA ALA A 282 -12.70 2.02 -23.52
C ALA A 282 -12.42 1.49 -22.11
N ASN A 283 -12.56 2.27 -21.03
CA ASN A 283 -12.14 1.89 -19.66
C ASN A 283 -13.18 2.20 -18.59
N SER A 284 -14.46 2.03 -18.84
CA SER A 284 -15.48 2.14 -17.79
C SER A 284 -16.18 0.81 -17.55
N GLY A 285 -16.44 0.46 -16.29
CA GLY A 285 -17.35 -0.60 -15.92
C GLY A 285 -18.80 -0.21 -16.24
N TRP A 286 -19.75 -1.09 -15.96
CA TRP A 286 -21.16 -0.85 -16.30
C TRP A 286 -21.85 0.22 -15.48
N THR A 287 -21.34 0.52 -14.26
CA THR A 287 -21.81 1.69 -13.47
C THR A 287 -21.05 2.95 -13.80
N GLY A 288 -19.81 2.83 -14.31
CA GLY A 288 -18.92 3.95 -14.58
C GLY A 288 -18.49 4.73 -13.33
N ASP A 289 -17.69 5.79 -13.56
CA ASP A 289 -17.27 6.73 -12.51
C ASP A 289 -17.18 8.15 -13.10
N VAL A 290 -17.01 9.14 -12.25
CA VAL A 290 -16.86 10.53 -12.68
C VAL A 290 -15.53 10.76 -13.43
N LYS A 291 -15.54 11.66 -14.41
CA LYS A 291 -14.41 11.90 -15.31
C LYS A 291 -13.06 12.18 -14.62
N TYR A 292 -13.08 12.79 -13.45
CA TYR A 292 -11.87 13.11 -12.66
C TYR A 292 -11.41 11.99 -11.72
N HIS A 293 -11.98 10.78 -11.86
CA HIS A 293 -11.51 9.53 -11.21
C HIS A 293 -10.94 8.53 -12.24
N LEU A 294 -11.31 8.66 -13.50
CA LEU A 294 -10.93 7.70 -14.53
C LEU A 294 -9.43 7.74 -14.82
N GLY A 295 -8.85 6.57 -15.01
CA GLY A 295 -7.49 6.37 -15.45
C GLY A 295 -7.37 6.18 -16.97
N ARG A 296 -6.14 6.02 -17.43
CA ARG A 296 -5.82 5.73 -18.84
C ARG A 296 -4.46 5.04 -18.92
N GLU A 297 -4.33 4.15 -19.87
CA GLU A 297 -3.06 3.63 -20.34
C GLU A 297 -2.76 4.18 -21.74
N GLN A 298 -1.54 4.62 -21.97
CA GLN A 298 -1.09 5.16 -23.25
C GLN A 298 0.39 4.87 -23.47
N VAL A 299 0.74 4.46 -24.67
CA VAL A 299 2.14 4.43 -25.08
C VAL A 299 2.53 5.84 -25.54
N VAL A 300 3.40 6.46 -24.78
CA VAL A 300 3.96 7.77 -25.09
C VAL A 300 5.28 7.55 -25.82
N SER A 301 5.40 8.13 -27.00
CA SER A 301 6.59 7.97 -27.83
C SER A 301 6.99 9.28 -28.50
N ASN A 302 8.29 9.46 -28.66
CA ASN A 302 8.88 10.48 -29.51
C ASN A 302 9.85 9.82 -30.51
N GLU A 303 10.62 10.64 -31.26
CA GLU A 303 11.56 10.13 -32.27
C GLU A 303 12.66 9.19 -31.68
N GLU A 304 12.94 9.26 -30.37
CA GLU A 304 14.06 8.59 -29.74
C GLU A 304 13.62 7.42 -28.81
N VAL A 305 12.49 7.56 -28.10
CA VAL A 305 12.09 6.63 -27.03
C VAL A 305 10.59 6.40 -26.99
N SER A 306 10.20 5.26 -26.40
CA SER A 306 8.80 4.90 -26.16
C SER A 306 8.67 4.22 -24.80
N THR A 307 7.64 4.58 -24.05
CA THR A 307 7.29 3.97 -22.75
C THR A 307 5.78 3.93 -22.59
N ARG A 308 5.28 2.93 -21.90
CA ARG A 308 3.88 2.84 -21.53
C ARG A 308 3.64 3.61 -20.22
N VAL A 309 2.72 4.57 -20.26
CA VAL A 309 2.31 5.34 -19.09
C VAL A 309 0.92 4.93 -18.67
N THR A 310 0.77 4.50 -17.41
CA THR A 310 -0.50 4.09 -16.82
C THR A 310 -0.87 5.04 -15.70
N LEU A 311 -1.92 5.84 -15.89
CA LEU A 311 -2.57 6.60 -14.83
C LEU A 311 -3.66 5.72 -14.23
N ALA A 312 -3.51 5.31 -12.98
CA ALA A 312 -4.48 4.45 -12.30
C ALA A 312 -5.82 5.17 -12.07
N ASN A 313 -6.93 4.42 -12.05
CA ASN A 313 -8.20 4.94 -11.55
C ASN A 313 -8.07 5.27 -10.05
N ASN A 314 -8.80 6.27 -9.58
CA ASN A 314 -8.71 6.76 -8.22
C ASN A 314 -10.10 7.12 -7.67
N PRO A 315 -10.48 6.68 -6.47
CA PRO A 315 -11.68 7.17 -5.80
C PRO A 315 -11.42 8.54 -5.15
N SER A 316 -12.43 9.13 -4.54
CA SER A 316 -12.27 10.36 -3.74
C SER A 316 -11.51 10.17 -2.42
N HIS A 317 -11.25 8.92 -2.01
CA HIS A 317 -10.42 8.61 -0.84
C HIS A 317 -8.96 8.91 -1.18
N LEU A 318 -8.48 10.04 -0.65
CA LEU A 318 -7.16 10.56 -0.96
C LEU A 318 -6.07 9.59 -0.53
N GLU A 319 -5.03 9.43 -1.37
CA GLU A 319 -3.81 8.65 -1.14
C GLU A 319 -3.99 7.11 -1.15
N PHE A 320 -5.21 6.58 -1.18
CA PHE A 320 -5.44 5.13 -1.22
C PHE A 320 -5.00 4.47 -2.53
N VAL A 321 -4.77 5.24 -3.57
CA VAL A 321 -4.18 4.77 -4.84
C VAL A 321 -2.69 4.48 -4.73
N ASN A 322 -2.00 5.06 -3.74
CA ASN A 322 -0.55 4.96 -3.61
C ASN A 322 -0.06 3.51 -3.57
N PRO A 323 -0.45 2.66 -2.62
CA PRO A 323 -0.01 1.27 -2.60
C PRO A 323 -0.51 0.48 -3.82
N VAL A 324 -1.62 0.86 -4.44
CA VAL A 324 -2.17 0.18 -5.63
C VAL A 324 -1.20 0.31 -6.81
N VAL A 325 -0.69 1.50 -7.08
CA VAL A 325 0.27 1.69 -8.19
C VAL A 325 1.65 1.14 -7.88
N GLU A 326 2.04 1.07 -6.61
CA GLU A 326 3.25 0.33 -6.18
C GLU A 326 3.10 -1.17 -6.52
N GLY A 327 1.93 -1.74 -6.28
CA GLY A 327 1.61 -3.10 -6.69
C GLY A 327 1.67 -3.30 -8.21
N PHE A 328 1.19 -2.33 -9.02
CA PHE A 328 1.32 -2.35 -10.49
C PHE A 328 2.79 -2.42 -10.90
N ALA A 329 3.62 -1.52 -10.37
CA ALA A 329 5.03 -1.45 -10.71
C ALA A 329 5.78 -2.74 -10.35
N ARG A 330 5.54 -3.29 -9.16
CA ARG A 330 6.16 -4.55 -8.74
C ARG A 330 5.79 -5.68 -9.69
N ALA A 331 4.51 -5.79 -10.05
CA ALA A 331 4.03 -6.80 -10.99
C ALA A 331 4.67 -6.66 -12.38
N ALA A 332 4.89 -5.42 -12.86
CA ALA A 332 5.58 -5.14 -14.11
C ALA A 332 7.06 -5.55 -14.07
N GLN A 333 7.70 -5.44 -12.92
CA GLN A 333 9.13 -5.74 -12.71
C GLN A 333 9.44 -7.23 -12.61
N GLU A 334 8.45 -8.08 -12.33
CA GLU A 334 8.69 -9.48 -11.99
C GLU A 334 8.50 -10.43 -13.17
N ASN A 335 9.47 -11.34 -13.34
CA ASN A 335 9.35 -12.50 -14.20
C ASN A 335 8.86 -13.70 -13.39
N ARG A 336 7.60 -14.11 -13.61
CA ARG A 336 6.88 -15.15 -12.87
C ARG A 336 6.85 -16.51 -13.55
N LYS A 337 7.53 -16.67 -14.69
CA LYS A 337 7.46 -17.87 -15.56
C LYS A 337 8.45 -18.98 -15.19
N LYS A 338 9.14 -18.86 -14.06
CA LYS A 338 10.10 -19.83 -13.57
C LYS A 338 9.76 -20.27 -12.15
N SER A 339 10.15 -21.50 -11.78
CA SER A 339 10.05 -21.95 -10.40
C SER A 339 10.92 -21.10 -9.46
N GLY A 340 10.56 -21.04 -8.18
CA GLY A 340 11.25 -20.22 -7.18
C GLY A 340 10.59 -18.88 -6.94
N ILE A 341 11.33 -17.95 -6.37
CA ILE A 341 10.88 -16.57 -6.16
C ILE A 341 10.95 -15.84 -7.52
N PRO A 342 9.98 -14.96 -7.85
CA PRO A 342 10.03 -14.18 -9.08
C PRO A 342 11.31 -13.35 -9.19
N GLU A 343 11.93 -13.34 -10.37
CA GLU A 343 13.08 -12.49 -10.66
C GLU A 343 12.60 -11.05 -10.88
N GLN A 344 13.01 -10.13 -10.02
CA GLN A 344 12.66 -8.72 -10.12
C GLN A 344 13.71 -7.91 -10.89
N ASP A 345 13.27 -7.07 -11.82
CA ASP A 345 14.08 -6.07 -12.52
C ASP A 345 13.49 -4.68 -12.31
N THR A 346 14.05 -3.95 -11.36
CA THR A 346 13.59 -2.59 -10.98
C THR A 346 13.87 -1.52 -12.05
N SER A 347 14.60 -1.86 -13.12
CA SER A 347 14.82 -0.93 -14.24
C SER A 347 13.64 -0.85 -15.20
N LYS A 348 12.75 -1.85 -15.20
CA LYS A 348 11.63 -1.94 -16.14
C LYS A 348 10.53 -0.95 -15.87
N SER A 349 10.24 -0.67 -14.61
CA SER A 349 9.16 0.24 -14.25
C SER A 349 9.48 1.08 -13.03
N PHE A 350 8.75 2.18 -12.88
CA PHE A 350 8.73 2.96 -11.63
C PHE A 350 7.39 3.66 -11.45
N VAL A 351 7.22 4.18 -10.22
CA VAL A 351 6.01 4.88 -9.80
C VAL A 351 6.27 6.37 -9.68
N ILE A 352 5.27 7.17 -10.08
CA ILE A 352 5.13 8.58 -9.74
C ILE A 352 3.87 8.73 -8.90
N LEU A 353 4.00 9.25 -7.69
CA LEU A 353 2.87 9.57 -6.81
C LEU A 353 2.69 11.07 -6.72
N VAL A 354 1.52 11.56 -7.12
CA VAL A 354 1.16 12.98 -7.01
C VAL A 354 0.23 13.16 -5.83
N HIS A 355 0.73 13.85 -4.81
CA HIS A 355 0.07 14.08 -3.54
C HIS A 355 -0.54 15.47 -3.41
N GLY A 356 -1.59 15.63 -2.60
CA GLY A 356 -1.99 16.92 -2.09
C GLY A 356 -1.21 17.31 -0.84
N ASP A 357 -0.92 18.60 -0.66
CA ASP A 357 -0.11 19.11 0.46
C ASP A 357 -0.72 18.86 1.85
N ALA A 358 -2.05 18.86 1.96
CA ALA A 358 -2.74 18.50 3.20
C ALA A 358 -2.91 16.98 3.36
N ALA A 359 -2.99 16.24 2.26
CA ALA A 359 -3.22 14.79 2.27
C ALA A 359 -1.94 14.01 2.60
N PHE A 360 -0.78 14.43 2.09
CA PHE A 360 0.49 13.74 2.32
C PHE A 360 0.82 13.57 3.82
N PRO A 361 0.81 14.61 4.65
CA PRO A 361 1.02 14.44 6.09
C PRO A 361 -0.21 13.91 6.84
N GLY A 362 -1.44 14.08 6.30
CA GLY A 362 -2.68 13.83 7.02
C GLY A 362 -3.24 12.42 6.88
N GLN A 363 -2.96 11.73 5.77
CA GLN A 363 -3.50 10.41 5.49
C GLN A 363 -2.56 9.29 5.94
N GLY A 364 -2.99 8.44 6.89
CA GLY A 364 -2.16 7.36 7.43
C GLY A 364 -1.63 6.38 6.39
N ILE A 365 -2.39 6.16 5.31
CA ILE A 365 -1.97 5.29 4.19
C ILE A 365 -0.67 5.78 3.51
N VAL A 366 -0.33 7.06 3.61
CA VAL A 366 0.94 7.60 3.08
C VAL A 366 2.12 7.01 3.84
N SER A 367 2.12 7.10 5.18
CA SER A 367 3.20 6.55 6.00
C SER A 367 3.28 5.03 5.89
N GLU A 368 2.15 4.34 5.75
CA GLU A 368 2.13 2.90 5.48
C GLU A 368 2.78 2.58 4.13
N THR A 369 2.48 3.34 3.07
CA THR A 369 3.07 3.16 1.73
C THR A 369 4.57 3.45 1.75
N LEU A 370 5.00 4.55 2.38
CA LEU A 370 6.42 4.88 2.53
C LEU A 370 7.19 3.77 3.25
N ASN A 371 6.56 3.12 4.24
CA ASN A 371 7.18 1.99 4.93
C ASN A 371 7.37 0.76 4.04
N LEU A 372 6.60 0.60 2.96
CA LEU A 372 6.78 -0.50 2.00
C LEU A 372 8.01 -0.33 1.11
N SER A 373 8.50 0.89 0.92
CA SER A 373 9.45 1.29 -0.15
C SER A 373 10.76 0.50 -0.16
N ARG A 374 11.23 0.00 0.99
CA ARG A 374 12.50 -0.75 1.11
C ARG A 374 12.31 -2.19 1.59
N LEU A 375 11.08 -2.66 1.75
CA LEU A 375 10.82 -4.04 2.19
C LEU A 375 10.96 -5.01 1.01
N ASN A 376 11.65 -6.12 1.21
CA ASN A 376 11.94 -7.10 0.16
C ASN A 376 10.71 -7.56 -0.63
N ALA A 377 9.57 -7.73 0.05
CA ALA A 377 8.32 -8.16 -0.57
C ALA A 377 7.63 -7.06 -1.40
N TYR A 378 7.96 -5.77 -1.17
CA TYR A 378 7.18 -4.63 -1.63
C TYR A 378 7.98 -3.57 -2.40
N GLN A 379 9.29 -3.49 -2.22
CA GLN A 379 10.13 -2.48 -2.85
C GLN A 379 10.04 -2.52 -4.38
N THR A 380 10.02 -1.33 -5.00
CA THR A 380 9.90 -1.12 -6.46
C THR A 380 11.10 -0.43 -7.07
N GLY A 381 12.19 -0.28 -6.30
CA GLY A 381 13.40 0.40 -6.75
C GLY A 381 13.24 1.92 -6.84
N GLY A 382 12.47 2.48 -5.93
CA GLY A 382 12.27 3.90 -5.72
C GLY A 382 11.10 4.51 -6.48
N THR A 383 10.35 5.35 -5.77
CA THR A 383 9.19 6.10 -6.23
C THR A 383 9.51 7.58 -6.27
N ILE A 384 9.04 8.29 -7.28
CA ILE A 384 9.14 9.75 -7.34
C ILE A 384 7.85 10.34 -6.80
N HIS A 385 7.93 10.98 -5.64
CA HIS A 385 6.82 11.68 -5.01
C HIS A 385 6.80 13.13 -5.47
N VAL A 386 5.63 13.62 -5.90
CA VAL A 386 5.42 15.03 -6.26
C VAL A 386 4.27 15.57 -5.43
N ILE A 387 4.55 16.46 -4.49
CA ILE A 387 3.48 17.16 -3.77
C ILE A 387 3.05 18.36 -4.62
N ALA A 388 1.83 18.31 -5.18
CA ALA A 388 1.18 19.45 -5.83
C ALA A 388 0.68 20.42 -4.75
N ASN A 389 1.61 21.19 -4.20
CA ASN A 389 1.42 22.00 -3.00
C ASN A 389 0.78 23.34 -3.35
N ASN A 390 -0.50 23.48 -3.04
CA ASN A 390 -1.22 24.73 -3.22
C ASN A 390 -1.53 25.48 -1.93
N ALA A 391 -0.90 25.07 -0.83
CA ALA A 391 -0.93 25.68 0.50
C ALA A 391 -2.30 25.69 1.21
N VAL A 392 -3.28 24.94 0.72
CA VAL A 392 -4.62 24.87 1.33
C VAL A 392 -5.30 23.52 1.10
N GLY A 393 -5.77 22.89 2.18
CA GLY A 393 -6.57 21.66 2.14
C GLY A 393 -8.06 21.96 2.21
N PHE A 394 -8.77 22.00 1.09
CA PHE A 394 -10.16 22.45 1.01
C PHE A 394 -10.30 23.91 1.48
N THR A 395 -10.58 24.16 2.76
CA THR A 395 -10.61 25.48 3.43
C THR A 395 -9.62 25.58 4.60
N THR A 396 -8.85 24.51 4.83
CA THR A 396 -7.94 24.41 5.98
C THR A 396 -6.55 24.91 5.61
N ASP A 397 -6.08 25.91 6.33
CA ASP A 397 -4.73 26.46 6.17
C ASP A 397 -3.66 25.48 6.65
N SER A 398 -2.44 25.73 6.23
CA SER A 398 -1.29 24.84 6.52
C SER A 398 -1.04 24.62 8.01
N TYR A 399 -1.20 25.64 8.84
CA TYR A 399 -1.00 25.55 10.29
C TYR A 399 -2.12 24.81 11.04
N ASP A 400 -3.30 24.64 10.42
CA ASP A 400 -4.39 23.80 10.93
C ASP A 400 -4.35 22.37 10.36
N SER A 401 -3.64 22.17 9.26
CA SER A 401 -3.58 20.89 8.56
C SER A 401 -2.40 19.99 8.96
N ARG A 402 -1.32 20.57 9.51
CA ARG A 402 -0.12 19.82 9.90
C ARG A 402 0.65 20.53 11.00
N SER A 403 1.37 19.71 11.81
CA SER A 403 2.25 20.20 12.89
C SER A 403 3.65 20.55 12.41
N THR A 404 4.01 20.17 11.20
CA THR A 404 5.34 20.35 10.61
C THR A 404 5.41 21.62 9.77
N LYS A 405 6.63 22.11 9.52
CA LYS A 405 6.84 23.29 8.68
C LYS A 405 6.41 23.04 7.23
N TYR A 406 6.87 21.95 6.65
CA TYR A 406 6.55 21.56 5.28
C TYR A 406 5.62 20.35 5.25
N SER A 407 4.83 20.25 4.22
CA SER A 407 4.00 19.06 3.98
C SER A 407 4.84 17.80 3.74
N SER A 408 6.05 17.98 3.22
CA SER A 408 7.02 16.93 2.91
C SER A 408 7.78 16.38 4.12
N ASP A 409 7.68 17.00 5.30
CA ASP A 409 8.50 16.63 6.48
C ASP A 409 8.33 15.18 6.94
N LEU A 410 7.19 14.54 6.64
CA LEU A 410 6.97 13.10 6.89
C LEU A 410 8.04 12.23 6.21
N ALA A 411 8.48 12.60 5.01
CA ALA A 411 9.45 11.85 4.22
C ALA A 411 10.84 11.77 4.86
N LYS A 412 11.18 12.72 5.73
CA LYS A 412 12.47 12.75 6.46
C LYS A 412 12.66 11.49 7.32
N GLY A 413 11.59 10.99 7.95
CA GLY A 413 11.64 9.77 8.76
C GLY A 413 11.93 8.51 7.97
N PHE A 414 11.77 8.56 6.65
CA PHE A 414 12.05 7.47 5.71
C PHE A 414 13.34 7.66 4.91
N ASP A 415 14.16 8.66 5.29
CA ASP A 415 15.45 8.91 4.65
C ASP A 415 15.31 9.24 3.14
N ILE A 416 14.29 10.03 2.80
CA ILE A 416 13.94 10.42 1.42
C ILE A 416 14.43 11.87 1.18
N PRO A 417 15.26 12.12 0.15
CA PRO A 417 15.69 13.48 -0.19
C PRO A 417 14.50 14.35 -0.63
N ILE A 418 14.50 15.60 -0.19
CA ILE A 418 13.42 16.55 -0.47
C ILE A 418 13.96 17.75 -1.23
N VAL A 419 13.22 18.12 -2.27
CA VAL A 419 13.46 19.36 -3.04
C VAL A 419 12.21 20.20 -3.02
N HIS A 420 12.31 21.44 -2.56
CA HIS A 420 11.25 22.44 -2.65
C HIS A 420 11.49 23.31 -3.87
N VAL A 421 10.46 23.49 -4.69
CA VAL A 421 10.56 24.32 -5.90
C VAL A 421 9.35 25.21 -6.07
N ASN A 422 9.61 26.49 -6.40
CA ASN A 422 8.60 27.46 -6.73
C ASN A 422 7.97 27.15 -8.11
N ALA A 423 6.67 26.90 -8.15
CA ALA A 423 5.94 26.56 -9.36
C ALA A 423 5.96 27.69 -10.42
N ASP A 424 6.32 28.91 -10.07
CA ASP A 424 6.48 30.03 -11.00
C ASP A 424 7.88 30.13 -11.63
N ASP A 425 8.77 29.16 -11.34
CA ASP A 425 10.08 29.05 -11.99
C ASP A 425 10.14 27.74 -12.81
N PRO A 426 9.78 27.79 -14.12
CA PRO A 426 9.68 26.59 -14.95
C PRO A 426 11.01 25.85 -15.15
N GLU A 427 12.13 26.58 -15.25
CA GLU A 427 13.44 25.94 -15.45
C GLU A 427 13.93 25.25 -14.18
N ALA A 428 13.66 25.82 -13.01
CA ALA A 428 13.92 25.20 -11.72
C ALA A 428 13.08 23.93 -11.49
N CYS A 429 11.82 23.93 -11.91
CA CYS A 429 10.94 22.76 -11.83
C CYS A 429 11.46 21.58 -12.66
N LEU A 430 11.95 21.83 -13.90
CA LEU A 430 12.58 20.79 -14.70
C LEU A 430 13.92 20.31 -14.10
N ALA A 431 14.70 21.19 -13.47
CA ALA A 431 15.91 20.80 -12.77
C ALA A 431 15.62 19.87 -11.59
N ALA A 432 14.54 20.12 -10.82
CA ALA A 432 14.09 19.25 -9.76
C ALA A 432 13.65 17.88 -10.31
N ALA A 433 12.91 17.84 -11.42
CA ALA A 433 12.50 16.60 -12.09
C ALA A 433 13.72 15.76 -12.53
N ASN A 434 14.71 16.42 -13.15
CA ASN A 434 15.93 15.77 -13.59
C ASN A 434 16.76 15.20 -12.42
N LEU A 435 16.87 15.92 -11.30
CA LEU A 435 17.55 15.43 -10.11
C LEU A 435 16.85 14.18 -9.55
N ALA A 436 15.51 14.22 -9.46
CA ALA A 436 14.72 13.13 -8.93
C ALA A 436 14.90 11.83 -9.72
N ILE A 437 14.80 11.90 -11.05
CA ILE A 437 14.93 10.71 -11.89
C ILE A 437 16.37 10.15 -11.90
N GLN A 438 17.39 11.03 -11.86
CA GLN A 438 18.77 10.60 -11.76
C GLN A 438 19.07 9.91 -10.43
N TYR A 439 18.61 10.49 -9.32
CA TYR A 439 18.75 9.88 -7.98
C TYR A 439 18.07 8.51 -7.94
N ARG A 440 16.79 8.43 -8.33
CA ARG A 440 16.04 7.17 -8.40
C ARG A 440 16.76 6.13 -9.26
N THR A 441 17.26 6.53 -10.40
CA THR A 441 17.94 5.61 -11.34
C THR A 441 19.22 5.05 -10.74
N LEU A 442 19.98 5.88 -10.03
CA LEU A 442 21.27 5.50 -9.44
C LEU A 442 21.10 4.68 -8.14
N PHE A 443 20.33 5.21 -7.20
CA PHE A 443 20.24 4.64 -5.84
C PHE A 443 19.06 3.67 -5.65
N LYS A 444 18.12 3.61 -6.58
CA LYS A 444 16.92 2.78 -6.50
C LYS A 444 16.11 3.05 -5.21
N LYS A 445 16.03 4.30 -4.83
CA LYS A 445 15.33 4.82 -3.64
C LYS A 445 14.37 5.94 -4.02
N ASP A 446 13.45 6.24 -3.11
CA ASP A 446 12.43 7.27 -3.28
C ASP A 446 13.05 8.68 -3.29
N PHE A 447 12.41 9.59 -4.00
CA PHE A 447 12.75 11.01 -4.04
C PHE A 447 11.49 11.87 -3.99
N LEU A 448 11.54 13.02 -3.31
CA LEU A 448 10.38 13.89 -3.16
C LEU A 448 10.61 15.29 -3.71
N ILE A 449 9.67 15.73 -4.57
CA ILE A 449 9.57 17.10 -5.08
C ILE A 449 8.36 17.77 -4.44
N ASP A 450 8.57 18.80 -3.64
CA ASP A 450 7.52 19.67 -3.11
C ASP A 450 7.35 20.86 -4.09
N LEU A 451 6.40 20.73 -5.03
CA LEU A 451 6.08 21.72 -6.06
C LEU A 451 5.12 22.75 -5.48
N ILE A 452 5.67 23.87 -5.00
CA ILE A 452 4.94 24.87 -4.24
C ILE A 452 4.40 25.96 -5.15
N GLY A 453 3.09 26.08 -5.17
CA GLY A 453 2.36 27.09 -5.92
C GLY A 453 1.17 27.62 -5.12
N TYR A 454 0.05 27.78 -5.79
CA TYR A 454 -1.20 28.25 -5.21
C TYR A 454 -2.39 27.60 -5.91
N ARG A 455 -3.59 27.77 -5.37
CA ARG A 455 -4.82 27.33 -5.99
C ARG A 455 -5.59 28.54 -6.51
N ARG A 456 -5.74 28.66 -7.83
CA ARG A 456 -6.36 29.85 -8.44
C ARG A 456 -7.87 29.94 -8.15
N TYR A 457 -8.59 28.83 -8.16
CA TYR A 457 -10.02 28.76 -7.91
C TYR A 457 -10.34 28.10 -6.56
N GLY A 458 -11.62 27.90 -6.24
CA GLY A 458 -12.04 27.16 -5.05
C GLY A 458 -11.61 25.69 -5.05
N HIS A 459 -12.04 24.96 -4.04
CA HIS A 459 -11.79 23.52 -3.99
C HIS A 459 -12.30 22.82 -5.26
N ASN A 460 -13.49 23.23 -5.69
CA ASN A 460 -14.03 22.94 -7.02
C ASN A 460 -14.63 24.22 -7.62
N GLU A 461 -15.17 24.14 -8.82
CA GLU A 461 -15.63 25.30 -9.60
C GLU A 461 -16.94 25.92 -9.09
N MET A 462 -17.58 25.33 -8.08
CA MET A 462 -18.77 25.87 -7.42
C MET A 462 -18.44 26.55 -6.09
N ASP A 463 -17.19 26.51 -5.65
CA ASP A 463 -16.71 27.04 -4.38
C ASP A 463 -16.11 28.43 -4.56
N ASP A 464 -16.46 29.39 -3.67
CA ASP A 464 -15.82 30.71 -3.61
C ASP A 464 -14.81 30.76 -2.45
N PRO A 465 -13.54 30.59 -2.73
CA PRO A 465 -12.51 30.51 -1.69
C PRO A 465 -12.26 31.84 -0.97
N ALA A 466 -12.72 32.97 -1.52
CA ALA A 466 -12.57 34.27 -0.86
C ALA A 466 -13.45 34.36 0.41
N VAL A 467 -14.44 33.50 0.57
CA VAL A 467 -15.27 33.42 1.78
C VAL A 467 -14.45 33.08 3.01
N THR A 468 -13.46 32.20 2.86
CA THR A 468 -12.60 31.74 3.98
C THR A 468 -11.21 32.41 3.99
N GLN A 469 -10.66 32.74 2.82
CA GLN A 469 -9.26 33.21 2.64
C GLN A 469 -9.20 34.49 1.78
N PRO A 470 -9.87 35.56 2.16
CA PRO A 470 -10.03 36.75 1.32
C PRO A 470 -8.71 37.46 0.98
N GLN A 471 -7.73 37.45 1.89
CA GLN A 471 -6.45 38.13 1.67
C GLN A 471 -5.58 37.35 0.69
N VAL A 472 -5.51 36.04 0.80
CA VAL A 472 -4.75 35.17 -0.09
C VAL A 472 -5.33 35.26 -1.51
N TYR A 473 -6.64 35.15 -1.66
CA TYR A 473 -7.31 35.23 -2.97
C TYR A 473 -7.29 36.63 -3.59
N LYS A 474 -7.15 37.70 -2.81
CA LYS A 474 -6.86 39.03 -3.33
C LYS A 474 -5.46 39.10 -3.99
N LYS A 475 -4.43 38.43 -3.40
CA LYS A 475 -3.11 38.31 -4.02
C LYS A 475 -3.19 37.45 -5.29
N ILE A 476 -3.77 36.25 -5.20
CA ILE A 476 -3.90 35.31 -6.31
C ILE A 476 -4.59 35.91 -7.53
N LYS A 477 -5.68 36.68 -7.32
CA LYS A 477 -6.43 37.31 -8.41
C LYS A 477 -5.57 38.25 -9.28
N ASN A 478 -4.58 38.90 -8.68
CA ASN A 478 -3.69 39.83 -9.35
C ASN A 478 -2.38 39.20 -9.80
N HIS A 479 -2.13 37.95 -9.42
CA HIS A 479 -0.91 37.25 -9.75
C HIS A 479 -0.95 36.71 -11.19
N PRO A 480 0.06 36.97 -12.05
CA PRO A 480 0.11 36.44 -13.39
C PRO A 480 0.20 34.91 -13.36
N THR A 481 -0.17 34.27 -14.47
CA THR A 481 0.02 32.80 -14.60
C THR A 481 1.48 32.48 -14.88
N VAL A 482 1.92 31.26 -14.52
CA VAL A 482 3.31 30.82 -14.80
C VAL A 482 3.62 30.87 -16.29
N ARG A 483 2.65 30.60 -17.16
CA ARG A 483 2.80 30.75 -18.62
C ARG A 483 3.11 32.19 -18.97
N ALA A 484 2.41 33.17 -18.41
CA ALA A 484 2.65 34.59 -18.67
C ALA A 484 4.03 35.04 -18.15
N ILE A 485 4.38 34.67 -16.90
CA ILE A 485 5.69 34.94 -16.32
C ILE A 485 6.80 34.40 -17.22
N TYR A 486 6.70 33.17 -17.68
CA TYR A 486 7.72 32.55 -18.52
C TYR A 486 7.80 33.14 -19.91
N ALA A 487 6.65 33.50 -20.53
CA ALA A 487 6.62 34.19 -21.80
C ALA A 487 7.37 35.52 -21.73
N ASP A 488 7.13 36.32 -20.67
CA ASP A 488 7.83 37.58 -20.45
C ASP A 488 9.35 37.39 -20.28
N GLN A 489 9.76 36.36 -19.55
CA GLN A 489 11.17 35.99 -19.36
C GLN A 489 11.83 35.61 -20.70
N LEU A 490 11.17 34.82 -21.55
CA LEU A 490 11.71 34.41 -22.85
C LEU A 490 11.78 35.58 -23.86
N GLN A 491 10.81 36.49 -23.79
CA GLN A 491 10.86 37.73 -24.61
C GLN A 491 12.01 38.64 -24.14
N ALA A 492 12.18 38.83 -22.83
CA ALA A 492 13.27 39.61 -22.28
C ALA A 492 14.66 39.01 -22.62
N ALA A 493 14.73 37.68 -22.68
CA ALA A 493 15.95 36.95 -23.08
C ALA A 493 16.16 36.90 -24.61
N GLY A 494 15.25 37.45 -25.43
CA GLY A 494 15.35 37.43 -26.87
C GLY A 494 15.18 36.02 -27.49
N VAL A 495 14.58 35.09 -26.78
CA VAL A 495 14.32 33.72 -27.27
C VAL A 495 13.09 33.68 -28.19
N LEU A 496 12.07 34.46 -27.87
CA LEU A 496 10.81 34.61 -28.61
C LEU A 496 10.41 36.07 -28.65
N ASN A 497 9.67 36.48 -29.69
CA ASN A 497 9.02 37.78 -29.73
C ASN A 497 7.53 37.70 -29.42
N ALA A 498 6.85 38.82 -29.25
CA ALA A 498 5.44 38.87 -28.86
C ALA A 498 4.50 38.21 -29.87
N ASP A 499 4.77 38.34 -31.17
CA ASP A 499 3.95 37.73 -32.22
C ASP A 499 4.05 36.23 -32.24
N GLU A 500 5.20 35.65 -31.91
CA GLU A 500 5.40 34.21 -31.78
C GLU A 500 4.62 33.65 -30.61
N VAL A 501 4.64 34.33 -29.44
CA VAL A 501 3.86 33.96 -28.27
C VAL A 501 2.35 34.01 -28.51
N GLU A 502 1.89 35.08 -29.20
CA GLU A 502 0.49 35.23 -29.58
C GLU A 502 0.06 34.13 -30.56
N THR A 503 0.89 33.84 -31.57
CA THR A 503 0.64 32.76 -32.55
C THR A 503 0.48 31.39 -31.84
N MET A 504 1.32 31.08 -30.85
CA MET A 504 1.18 29.85 -30.06
C MET A 504 -0.17 29.81 -29.33
N THR A 505 -0.57 30.92 -28.75
CA THR A 505 -1.83 31.03 -28.00
C THR A 505 -3.04 30.84 -28.93
N GLN A 506 -3.04 31.50 -30.08
CA GLN A 506 -4.09 31.37 -31.07
C GLN A 506 -4.20 29.94 -31.61
N PHE A 507 -3.08 29.29 -31.93
CA PHE A 507 -3.05 27.93 -32.40
C PHE A 507 -3.76 26.98 -31.44
N ILE A 508 -3.45 27.05 -30.12
CA ILE A 508 -4.09 26.22 -29.09
C ILE A 508 -5.58 26.52 -28.99
N GLN A 509 -5.97 27.78 -29.00
CA GLN A 509 -7.39 28.18 -28.96
C GLN A 509 -8.20 27.66 -30.14
N GLU A 510 -7.63 27.71 -31.35
CA GLU A 510 -8.25 27.20 -32.57
C GLU A 510 -8.40 25.68 -32.51
N GLN A 511 -7.35 24.97 -32.04
CA GLN A 511 -7.39 23.54 -31.87
C GLN A 511 -8.52 23.13 -30.89
N LEU A 512 -8.58 23.75 -29.72
CA LEU A 512 -9.63 23.46 -28.71
C LEU A 512 -11.03 23.73 -29.26
N LYS A 513 -11.23 24.83 -30.01
CA LYS A 513 -12.52 25.13 -30.66
C LYS A 513 -12.87 24.11 -31.75
N SER A 514 -11.90 23.71 -32.54
CA SER A 514 -12.07 22.69 -33.59
C SER A 514 -12.47 21.33 -32.97
N ASP A 515 -11.75 20.89 -31.95
CA ASP A 515 -12.04 19.64 -31.28
C ASP A 515 -13.41 19.66 -30.55
N TYR A 516 -13.78 20.81 -29.98
CA TYR A 516 -15.11 20.98 -29.38
C TYR A 516 -16.24 20.92 -30.42
N ALA A 517 -16.04 21.49 -31.60
CA ALA A 517 -17.02 21.48 -32.70
C ALA A 517 -17.31 20.07 -33.25
N GLN A 518 -16.36 19.13 -33.08
CA GLN A 518 -16.52 17.73 -33.49
C GLN A 518 -17.38 16.92 -32.51
N VAL A 519 -17.60 17.40 -31.28
CA VAL A 519 -18.37 16.71 -30.28
C VAL A 519 -19.87 16.87 -30.55
N PRO A 520 -20.61 15.76 -30.74
CA PRO A 520 -22.05 15.83 -30.94
C PRO A 520 -22.79 16.43 -29.73
N PRO A 521 -24.04 16.87 -29.93
CA PRO A 521 -24.89 17.23 -28.81
C PRO A 521 -25.06 16.09 -27.79
N ALA A 522 -25.41 16.41 -26.56
CA ALA A 522 -25.74 15.41 -25.54
C ALA A 522 -26.78 14.42 -26.05
N ASP A 523 -26.55 13.15 -25.85
CA ASP A 523 -27.55 12.12 -26.16
C ASP A 523 -28.63 12.12 -25.06
N THR A 524 -29.64 12.96 -25.22
CA THR A 524 -30.76 13.05 -24.28
C THR A 524 -31.75 11.90 -24.42
N SER A 525 -31.61 11.04 -25.46
CA SER A 525 -32.45 9.86 -25.67
C SER A 525 -32.15 8.73 -24.66
N ALA A 526 -31.05 8.82 -23.97
CA ALA A 526 -30.60 7.86 -22.94
C ALA A 526 -31.24 8.10 -21.55
N ALA A 527 -32.47 8.61 -21.49
CA ALA A 527 -33.21 8.78 -20.22
C ALA A 527 -33.55 7.44 -19.50
N THR A 528 -33.22 6.31 -20.10
CA THR A 528 -33.21 4.98 -19.47
C THR A 528 -31.83 4.36 -19.68
N ILE A 529 -30.87 4.79 -18.86
CA ILE A 529 -29.62 4.04 -18.75
C ILE A 529 -30.00 2.77 -18.00
N ASP A 530 -30.29 1.73 -18.78
CA ASP A 530 -30.35 0.37 -18.25
C ASP A 530 -28.89 -0.04 -17.96
N VAL A 531 -28.47 0.13 -16.69
CA VAL A 531 -27.17 -0.30 -16.21
C VAL A 531 -27.17 -1.82 -16.19
N LYS A 532 -26.85 -2.43 -17.33
CA LYS A 532 -26.89 -3.86 -17.47
C LYS A 532 -25.55 -4.48 -17.10
N VAL A 533 -25.58 -5.35 -16.10
CA VAL A 533 -24.45 -6.22 -15.77
C VAL A 533 -24.11 -7.11 -16.97
N PRO A 534 -22.86 -7.21 -17.40
CA PRO A 534 -22.47 -8.10 -18.48
C PRO A 534 -22.92 -9.54 -18.23
N ASP A 535 -23.46 -10.21 -19.24
CA ASP A 535 -24.03 -11.56 -19.14
C ASP A 535 -23.02 -12.58 -18.55
N VAL A 536 -21.73 -12.42 -18.87
CA VAL A 536 -20.65 -13.28 -18.34
C VAL A 536 -20.48 -13.11 -16.82
N VAL A 537 -20.71 -11.91 -16.29
CA VAL A 537 -20.66 -11.62 -14.85
C VAL A 537 -21.93 -12.15 -14.18
N ALA A 538 -23.09 -11.88 -14.80
CA ALA A 538 -24.40 -12.29 -14.28
C ALA A 538 -24.54 -13.83 -14.17
N LYS A 539 -23.93 -14.60 -15.07
CA LYS A 539 -23.94 -16.08 -15.03
C LYS A 539 -23.19 -16.69 -13.84
N GLY A 540 -22.36 -15.92 -13.14
CA GLY A 540 -21.56 -16.43 -12.04
C GLY A 540 -20.46 -17.41 -12.48
N ILE A 541 -19.81 -18.07 -11.51
CA ILE A 541 -18.79 -19.09 -11.76
C ILE A 541 -19.50 -20.42 -12.01
N GLN A 542 -19.28 -21.01 -13.16
CA GLN A 542 -19.81 -22.33 -13.49
C GLN A 542 -19.05 -23.42 -12.72
N PRO A 543 -19.66 -24.62 -12.51
CA PRO A 543 -18.95 -25.72 -11.89
C PRO A 543 -17.69 -26.10 -12.69
N ILE A 544 -16.57 -26.19 -12.00
CA ILE A 544 -15.24 -26.50 -12.56
C ILE A 544 -14.72 -27.75 -11.84
N ASP A 545 -14.26 -28.70 -12.58
CA ASP A 545 -13.58 -29.88 -12.01
C ASP A 545 -12.17 -29.47 -11.60
N THR A 546 -11.88 -29.70 -10.36
CA THR A 546 -10.64 -29.26 -9.71
C THR A 546 -9.93 -30.41 -9.00
N GLY A 547 -10.31 -31.65 -9.29
CA GLY A 547 -9.61 -32.85 -8.84
C GLY A 547 -8.19 -32.92 -9.42
N VAL A 548 -7.30 -33.60 -8.71
CA VAL A 548 -5.91 -33.86 -9.14
C VAL A 548 -5.64 -35.34 -8.98
N GLU A 549 -5.09 -35.97 -10.02
CA GLU A 549 -4.75 -37.38 -10.01
C GLU A 549 -4.00 -37.77 -8.73
N ILE A 550 -4.42 -38.90 -8.13
CA ILE A 550 -3.92 -39.31 -6.79
C ILE A 550 -2.40 -39.52 -6.77
N ASP A 551 -1.84 -40.07 -7.84
CA ASP A 551 -0.39 -40.30 -7.94
C ASP A 551 0.39 -38.97 -8.03
N SER A 552 -0.20 -37.94 -8.66
CA SER A 552 0.36 -36.60 -8.66
C SER A 552 0.33 -36.00 -7.25
N LEU A 553 -0.77 -36.15 -6.50
CA LEU A 553 -0.85 -35.68 -5.12
C LEU A 553 0.16 -36.38 -4.21
N ARG A 554 0.38 -37.69 -4.39
CA ARG A 554 1.41 -38.46 -3.64
C ARG A 554 2.81 -37.96 -3.95
N ALA A 555 3.13 -37.77 -5.22
CA ALA A 555 4.44 -37.24 -5.63
C ALA A 555 4.68 -35.81 -5.08
N ILE A 556 3.64 -34.96 -5.07
CA ILE A 556 3.71 -33.63 -4.44
C ILE A 556 3.98 -33.77 -2.94
N ASN A 557 3.21 -34.62 -2.23
CA ASN A 557 3.38 -34.78 -0.79
C ASN A 557 4.76 -35.29 -0.41
N GLU A 558 5.31 -36.26 -1.17
CA GLU A 558 6.68 -36.74 -0.99
C GLU A 558 7.71 -35.60 -1.17
N GLY A 559 7.53 -34.78 -2.21
CA GLY A 559 8.39 -33.62 -2.46
C GLY A 559 8.29 -32.55 -1.37
N LEU A 560 7.08 -32.32 -0.81
CA LEU A 560 6.88 -31.37 0.30
C LEU A 560 7.57 -31.80 1.61
N LEU A 561 7.87 -33.09 1.75
CA LEU A 561 8.57 -33.67 2.89
C LEU A 561 10.06 -33.87 2.65
N SER A 562 10.58 -33.34 1.55
CA SER A 562 11.98 -33.42 1.16
C SER A 562 12.68 -32.07 1.29
N TRP A 563 13.89 -32.07 1.82
CA TRP A 563 14.77 -30.89 1.91
C TRP A 563 16.21 -31.26 1.59
N PRO A 564 17.09 -30.28 1.28
CA PRO A 564 18.48 -30.53 0.89
C PRO A 564 19.27 -31.30 1.97
N GLU A 565 20.25 -32.09 1.50
CA GLU A 565 21.18 -32.74 2.42
C GLU A 565 21.97 -31.70 3.22
N GLY A 566 22.06 -31.88 4.52
CA GLY A 566 22.70 -30.94 5.43
C GLY A 566 21.77 -29.82 5.94
N PHE A 567 20.53 -29.71 5.45
CA PHE A 567 19.55 -28.73 5.95
C PHE A 567 18.86 -29.28 7.22
N ASN A 568 19.07 -28.61 8.35
CA ASN A 568 18.61 -29.05 9.67
C ASN A 568 17.28 -28.38 10.05
N VAL A 569 16.16 -29.02 9.68
CA VAL A 569 14.82 -28.55 10.05
C VAL A 569 14.61 -28.65 11.56
N TYR A 570 14.04 -27.58 12.16
CA TYR A 570 13.73 -27.56 13.59
C TYR A 570 12.92 -28.80 14.01
N PRO A 571 13.32 -29.55 15.04
CA PRO A 571 12.80 -30.89 15.32
C PRO A 571 11.27 -30.98 15.55
N LYS A 572 10.65 -29.91 16.10
CA LYS A 572 9.18 -29.88 16.28
C LYS A 572 8.46 -29.73 14.96
N VAL A 573 8.99 -28.89 14.05
CA VAL A 573 8.41 -28.70 12.70
C VAL A 573 8.58 -29.99 11.90
N LYS A 574 9.77 -30.60 11.93
CA LYS A 574 10.03 -31.90 11.29
C LYS A 574 9.00 -32.94 11.68
N LYS A 575 8.72 -33.10 12.99
CA LYS A 575 7.69 -34.03 13.49
C LYS A 575 6.28 -33.70 12.99
N ILE A 576 5.95 -32.41 12.82
CA ILE A 576 4.65 -32.01 12.28
C ILE A 576 4.54 -32.42 10.82
N LEU A 577 5.58 -32.16 10.02
CA LEU A 577 5.63 -32.50 8.60
C LEU A 577 5.63 -34.02 8.39
N GLU A 578 6.41 -34.77 9.15
CA GLU A 578 6.50 -36.24 9.05
C GLU A 578 5.13 -36.93 9.28
N ARG A 579 4.21 -36.35 10.06
CA ARG A 579 2.85 -36.86 10.24
C ARG A 579 2.00 -36.84 8.96
N ARG A 580 2.40 -36.00 7.98
CA ARG A 580 1.72 -35.88 6.69
C ARG A 580 2.09 -36.99 5.71
N LYS A 581 3.11 -37.83 6.04
CA LYS A 581 3.66 -38.82 5.13
C LYS A 581 2.59 -39.74 4.56
N ASP A 582 1.75 -40.30 5.42
CA ASP A 582 0.76 -41.32 5.02
C ASP A 582 -0.66 -40.72 4.84
N ALA A 583 -0.76 -39.38 4.73
CA ALA A 583 -2.04 -38.69 4.67
C ALA A 583 -2.86 -39.00 3.39
N LEU A 584 -2.19 -39.43 2.31
CA LEU A 584 -2.81 -39.76 1.00
C LEU A 584 -3.03 -41.27 0.80
N GLU A 585 -2.72 -42.10 1.84
CA GLU A 585 -2.97 -43.53 1.81
C GLU A 585 -4.46 -43.82 2.08
N GLU A 586 -4.91 -45.08 1.87
CA GLU A 586 -6.32 -45.52 1.92
C GLU A 586 -7.04 -45.07 3.20
N ASN A 587 -6.38 -45.12 4.35
CA ASN A 587 -6.94 -44.68 5.64
C ASN A 587 -6.38 -43.35 6.13
N GLY A 588 -5.61 -42.67 5.27
CA GLY A 588 -4.99 -41.40 5.58
C GLY A 588 -6.00 -40.27 5.73
N LYS A 589 -5.59 -39.22 6.44
CA LYS A 589 -6.40 -38.02 6.66
C LYS A 589 -5.58 -36.79 6.33
N ILE A 590 -6.15 -35.94 5.51
CA ILE A 590 -5.57 -34.71 5.03
C ILE A 590 -6.08 -33.55 5.88
N GLU A 591 -5.17 -32.91 6.61
CA GLU A 591 -5.46 -31.69 7.37
C GLU A 591 -5.50 -30.45 6.47
N TRP A 592 -6.06 -29.38 6.99
CA TRP A 592 -6.25 -28.11 6.26
C TRP A 592 -4.96 -27.57 5.63
N ALA A 593 -3.87 -27.52 6.40
CA ALA A 593 -2.60 -27.00 5.93
C ALA A 593 -1.92 -27.88 4.86
N LEU A 594 -2.12 -29.20 4.92
CA LEU A 594 -1.65 -30.08 3.86
C LEU A 594 -2.47 -29.87 2.58
N ALA A 595 -3.79 -29.75 2.71
CA ALA A 595 -4.66 -29.48 1.58
C ALA A 595 -4.29 -28.17 0.87
N GLU A 596 -3.93 -27.13 1.64
CA GLU A 596 -3.40 -25.86 1.11
C GLU A 596 -2.12 -26.08 0.32
N SER A 597 -1.16 -26.80 0.91
CA SER A 597 0.15 -27.04 0.27
C SER A 597 0.00 -27.87 -1.03
N LEU A 598 -0.90 -28.84 -1.03
CA LEU A 598 -1.23 -29.65 -2.21
C LEU A 598 -1.93 -28.81 -3.30
N ALA A 599 -2.84 -27.91 -2.90
CA ALA A 599 -3.47 -26.97 -3.82
C ALA A 599 -2.43 -26.05 -4.47
N PHE A 600 -1.57 -25.43 -3.67
CA PHE A 600 -0.52 -24.55 -4.19
C PHE A 600 0.41 -25.28 -5.16
N ALA A 601 0.91 -26.45 -4.77
CA ALA A 601 1.79 -27.24 -5.63
C ALA A 601 1.14 -27.60 -6.96
N SER A 602 -0.11 -28.08 -6.95
CA SER A 602 -0.82 -28.44 -8.17
C SER A 602 -1.13 -27.23 -9.06
N ILE A 603 -1.45 -26.07 -8.47
CA ILE A 603 -1.66 -24.80 -9.21
C ILE A 603 -0.36 -24.35 -9.89
N LEU A 604 0.79 -24.45 -9.17
CA LEU A 604 2.09 -24.10 -9.72
C LEU A 604 2.51 -25.05 -10.86
N GLN A 605 2.19 -26.34 -10.76
CA GLN A 605 2.42 -27.31 -11.84
C GLN A 605 1.58 -27.02 -13.09
N GLU A 606 0.40 -26.44 -12.91
CA GLU A 606 -0.45 -25.95 -14.01
C GLU A 606 0.04 -24.64 -14.62
N GLY A 607 1.11 -24.06 -14.09
CA GLY A 607 1.77 -22.86 -14.61
C GLY A 607 1.17 -21.54 -14.11
N THR A 608 0.35 -21.56 -13.05
CA THR A 608 -0.20 -20.35 -12.42
C THR A 608 0.72 -19.88 -11.29
N PRO A 609 1.29 -18.68 -11.37
CA PRO A 609 2.09 -18.12 -10.29
C PRO A 609 1.24 -17.86 -9.04
N ILE A 610 1.90 -17.94 -7.88
CA ILE A 610 1.25 -17.68 -6.59
C ILE A 610 2.03 -16.62 -5.81
N ARG A 611 1.31 -15.63 -5.27
CA ARG A 611 1.81 -14.66 -4.32
C ARG A 611 0.91 -14.64 -3.07
N LEU A 612 1.47 -14.99 -1.92
CA LEU A 612 0.81 -14.97 -0.62
C LEU A 612 1.51 -13.99 0.31
N THR A 613 0.78 -13.05 0.85
CA THR A 613 1.32 -12.09 1.84
C THR A 613 0.39 -11.96 3.04
N GLY A 614 0.92 -11.51 4.14
CA GLY A 614 0.23 -11.27 5.39
C GLY A 614 1.18 -11.42 6.56
N GLN A 615 0.73 -11.01 7.73
CA GLN A 615 1.52 -11.14 8.96
C GLN A 615 1.65 -12.62 9.32
N ASP A 616 2.86 -13.10 9.55
CA ASP A 616 3.19 -14.52 9.85
C ASP A 616 2.86 -15.54 8.74
N SER A 617 2.61 -15.14 7.49
CA SER A 617 2.10 -16.03 6.43
C SER A 617 3.05 -17.17 6.07
N GLN A 618 4.36 -17.02 6.24
CA GLN A 618 5.33 -18.10 5.98
C GLN A 618 5.13 -19.30 6.90
N ARG A 619 4.79 -19.07 8.16
CA ARG A 619 4.50 -20.09 9.17
C ARG A 619 3.00 -20.38 9.27
N GLY A 620 2.17 -19.40 8.95
CA GLY A 620 0.76 -19.29 9.32
C GLY A 620 0.60 -18.79 10.75
N THR A 621 -0.36 -17.87 10.98
CA THR A 621 -0.61 -17.28 12.31
C THR A 621 -0.77 -18.33 13.41
N PHE A 622 -1.45 -19.44 13.12
CA PHE A 622 -1.73 -20.53 14.04
C PHE A 622 -0.70 -21.67 13.99
N ALA A 623 0.52 -21.39 13.53
CA ALA A 623 1.61 -22.36 13.35
C ALA A 623 1.13 -23.64 12.62
N HIS A 624 0.48 -23.47 11.50
CA HIS A 624 -0.13 -24.55 10.73
C HIS A 624 0.53 -24.79 9.37
N ARG A 625 0.93 -23.73 8.67
CA ARG A 625 1.40 -23.77 7.28
C ARG A 625 2.82 -24.31 7.15
N HIS A 626 3.80 -23.69 7.79
CA HIS A 626 5.22 -24.08 7.73
C HIS A 626 5.73 -24.30 6.31
N ILE A 627 5.45 -23.37 5.40
CA ILE A 627 5.81 -23.49 3.98
C ILE A 627 7.20 -22.94 3.67
N VAL A 628 7.77 -22.20 4.62
CA VAL A 628 9.17 -21.78 4.64
C VAL A 628 9.83 -22.43 5.87
N LEU A 629 10.85 -23.22 5.61
CA LEU A 629 11.64 -23.89 6.63
C LEU A 629 12.91 -23.09 6.89
N HIS A 630 13.37 -23.11 8.13
CA HIS A 630 14.61 -22.47 8.56
C HIS A 630 15.59 -23.53 9.02
N ASP A 631 16.84 -23.41 8.55
CA ASP A 631 17.94 -24.22 9.03
C ASP A 631 18.33 -23.76 10.45
N THR A 632 18.43 -24.71 11.38
CA THR A 632 18.74 -24.41 12.79
C THR A 632 20.17 -23.95 13.04
N ASP A 633 21.09 -24.25 12.13
CA ASP A 633 22.51 -23.95 12.29
C ASP A 633 22.93 -22.70 11.49
N THR A 634 22.37 -22.53 10.28
CA THR A 634 22.76 -21.46 9.36
C THR A 634 21.74 -20.33 9.25
N ASN A 635 20.50 -20.57 9.69
CA ASN A 635 19.34 -19.72 9.49
C ASN A 635 18.94 -19.49 8.01
N GLU A 636 19.48 -20.29 7.10
CA GLU A 636 19.05 -20.30 5.70
C GLU A 636 17.59 -20.72 5.59
N THR A 637 16.89 -20.21 4.59
CA THR A 637 15.48 -20.52 4.35
C THR A 637 15.30 -21.43 3.15
N TYR A 638 14.35 -22.33 3.25
CA TYR A 638 14.00 -23.26 2.19
C TYR A 638 12.48 -23.41 2.06
N SER A 639 11.97 -23.31 0.84
CA SER A 639 10.57 -23.67 0.55
C SER A 639 10.52 -24.89 -0.36
N PRO A 640 9.89 -25.99 0.07
CA PRO A 640 9.73 -27.18 -0.77
C PRO A 640 9.02 -26.88 -2.11
N LEU A 641 8.07 -25.93 -2.13
CA LEU A 641 7.34 -25.55 -3.34
C LEU A 641 8.22 -24.99 -4.46
N HIS A 642 9.41 -24.50 -4.14
CA HIS A 642 10.37 -24.02 -5.15
C HIS A 642 11.10 -25.15 -5.90
N ARG A 643 11.06 -26.37 -5.38
CA ARG A 643 11.88 -27.49 -5.85
C ARG A 643 11.08 -28.72 -6.30
N LEU A 644 9.76 -28.64 -6.22
CA LEU A 644 8.91 -29.73 -6.74
C LEU A 644 9.13 -29.91 -8.25
N PRO A 645 9.05 -31.15 -8.74
CA PRO A 645 9.17 -31.42 -10.18
C PRO A 645 7.99 -30.79 -10.95
N ASN A 646 8.29 -30.41 -12.19
CA ASN A 646 7.30 -29.85 -13.14
C ASN A 646 6.66 -28.51 -12.72
N ILE A 647 7.29 -27.77 -11.81
CA ILE A 647 6.87 -26.39 -11.49
C ILE A 647 7.36 -25.45 -12.59
N ASN A 648 6.43 -24.77 -13.24
CA ASN A 648 6.68 -23.82 -14.33
C ASN A 648 6.22 -22.38 -14.00
N ALA A 649 5.99 -22.10 -12.73
CA ALA A 649 5.54 -20.81 -12.24
C ALA A 649 6.22 -20.45 -10.92
N SER A 650 6.29 -19.17 -10.60
CA SER A 650 6.90 -18.70 -9.36
C SER A 650 5.95 -18.84 -8.17
N PHE A 651 6.54 -19.06 -7.01
CA PHE A 651 5.87 -19.02 -5.73
C PHE A 651 6.55 -18.02 -4.80
N SER A 652 5.81 -17.04 -4.32
CA SER A 652 6.29 -16.11 -3.32
C SER A 652 5.36 -16.08 -2.11
N VAL A 653 5.95 -16.21 -0.93
CA VAL A 653 5.26 -16.05 0.34
C VAL A 653 6.06 -15.12 1.23
N HIS A 654 5.42 -14.10 1.78
CA HIS A 654 6.09 -13.07 2.55
C HIS A 654 5.31 -12.72 3.82
N ASN A 655 6.06 -12.53 4.90
CA ASN A 655 5.53 -11.88 6.07
C ASN A 655 5.44 -10.38 5.79
N SER A 656 4.25 -9.82 5.87
CA SER A 656 4.01 -8.39 5.66
C SER A 656 4.37 -7.56 6.90
N PRO A 657 4.57 -6.24 6.75
CA PRO A 657 4.55 -5.35 7.90
C PRO A 657 3.17 -5.34 8.57
N LEU A 658 3.07 -4.77 9.77
CA LEU A 658 1.83 -4.60 10.52
C LEU A 658 1.01 -3.44 9.91
N SER A 659 0.48 -3.67 8.72
CA SER A 659 -0.33 -2.73 7.94
C SER A 659 -1.30 -3.52 7.08
N GLU A 660 -2.58 -3.33 7.29
CA GLU A 660 -3.61 -3.97 6.47
C GLU A 660 -3.92 -3.13 5.22
N ALA A 661 -4.12 -1.82 5.39
CA ALA A 661 -4.57 -0.97 4.30
C ALA A 661 -3.55 -0.89 3.15
N ALA A 662 -2.30 -0.53 3.42
CA ALA A 662 -1.30 -0.45 2.36
C ALA A 662 -1.02 -1.81 1.71
N VAL A 663 -0.99 -2.89 2.51
CA VAL A 663 -0.74 -4.23 1.99
C VAL A 663 -1.89 -4.72 1.10
N VAL A 664 -3.14 -4.57 1.52
CA VAL A 664 -4.31 -4.92 0.69
C VAL A 664 -4.34 -4.12 -0.61
N GLY A 665 -4.05 -2.81 -0.52
CA GLY A 665 -3.98 -1.95 -1.70
C GLY A 665 -2.90 -2.39 -2.69
N TYR A 666 -1.74 -2.75 -2.17
CA TYR A 666 -0.62 -3.24 -2.96
C TYR A 666 -0.94 -4.58 -3.64
N GLU A 667 -1.48 -5.55 -2.89
CA GLU A 667 -1.81 -6.87 -3.44
C GLU A 667 -2.98 -6.78 -4.45
N TYR A 668 -3.94 -5.89 -4.24
CA TYR A 668 -4.96 -5.59 -5.25
C TYR A 668 -4.33 -5.05 -6.53
N GLY A 669 -3.45 -4.05 -6.40
CA GLY A 669 -2.73 -3.49 -7.53
C GLY A 669 -1.90 -4.54 -8.26
N TYR A 670 -1.13 -5.32 -7.53
CA TYR A 670 -0.33 -6.40 -8.09
C TYR A 670 -1.20 -7.37 -8.92
N ASN A 671 -2.34 -7.79 -8.37
CA ASN A 671 -3.26 -8.71 -9.06
C ASN A 671 -3.92 -8.09 -10.30
N VAL A 672 -4.29 -6.81 -10.26
CA VAL A 672 -4.86 -6.12 -11.42
C VAL A 672 -3.88 -6.07 -12.58
N PHE A 673 -2.60 -5.82 -12.31
CA PHE A 673 -1.56 -5.74 -13.34
C PHE A 673 -1.04 -7.12 -13.78
N ALA A 674 -1.05 -8.10 -12.88
CA ALA A 674 -0.68 -9.49 -13.15
C ALA A 674 -1.89 -10.44 -12.98
N PRO A 675 -2.90 -10.37 -13.87
CA PRO A 675 -4.16 -11.08 -13.72
C PRO A 675 -4.04 -12.60 -13.81
N GLU A 676 -2.91 -13.11 -14.29
CA GLU A 676 -2.58 -14.54 -14.33
C GLU A 676 -2.10 -15.10 -12.97
N THR A 677 -1.83 -14.23 -11.99
CA THR A 677 -1.27 -14.63 -10.69
C THR A 677 -2.35 -14.83 -9.65
N LEU A 678 -2.30 -15.94 -8.93
CA LEU A 678 -3.11 -16.15 -7.73
C LEU A 678 -2.52 -15.34 -6.58
N VAL A 679 -3.06 -14.15 -6.37
CA VAL A 679 -2.64 -13.25 -5.30
C VAL A 679 -3.54 -13.42 -4.09
N MET A 680 -2.94 -13.62 -2.92
CA MET A 680 -3.63 -13.85 -1.66
C MET A 680 -3.09 -12.93 -0.58
N TRP A 681 -3.99 -12.30 0.17
CA TRP A 681 -3.67 -11.61 1.39
C TRP A 681 -4.30 -12.33 2.59
N GLU A 682 -3.50 -12.65 3.60
CA GLU A 682 -3.95 -13.27 4.85
C GLU A 682 -3.91 -12.27 5.99
N ALA A 683 -5.06 -11.97 6.56
CA ALA A 683 -5.15 -11.18 7.77
C ALA A 683 -4.58 -11.95 8.97
N GLN A 684 -3.97 -11.26 9.93
CA GLN A 684 -3.51 -11.87 11.20
C GLN A 684 -4.70 -12.48 11.97
N TYR A 685 -5.78 -11.72 12.06
CA TYR A 685 -7.14 -12.12 12.38
C TYR A 685 -8.07 -11.38 11.43
N GLY A 686 -9.16 -12.01 11.05
CA GLY A 686 -10.15 -11.38 10.20
C GLY A 686 -10.76 -10.11 10.79
N ASP A 687 -10.76 -10.01 12.12
CA ASP A 687 -11.18 -8.82 12.88
C ASP A 687 -10.45 -7.56 12.46
N PHE A 688 -9.15 -7.65 12.12
CA PHE A 688 -8.32 -6.50 11.76
C PHE A 688 -8.48 -6.05 10.30
N SER A 689 -9.20 -6.81 9.48
CA SER A 689 -9.46 -6.45 8.08
C SER A 689 -10.18 -5.11 7.92
N ASN A 690 -10.87 -4.64 8.96
CA ASN A 690 -11.60 -3.38 8.94
C ASN A 690 -10.70 -2.13 8.79
N THR A 691 -9.41 -2.22 9.10
CA THR A 691 -8.46 -1.12 8.86
C THR A 691 -8.19 -0.91 7.36
N ALA A 692 -8.48 -1.92 6.52
CA ALA A 692 -8.44 -1.84 5.07
C ALA A 692 -9.82 -1.61 4.41
N GLN A 693 -10.85 -1.25 5.19
CA GLN A 693 -12.23 -1.17 4.69
C GLN A 693 -12.40 -0.27 3.47
N ALA A 694 -11.70 0.86 3.42
CA ALA A 694 -11.74 1.77 2.27
C ALA A 694 -11.30 1.09 0.96
N LEU A 695 -10.33 0.17 1.03
CA LEU A 695 -9.89 -0.60 -0.13
C LEU A 695 -10.90 -1.66 -0.53
N PHE A 696 -11.52 -2.33 0.43
CA PHE A 696 -12.61 -3.26 0.12
C PHE A 696 -13.77 -2.55 -0.55
N ASP A 697 -14.21 -1.41 -0.02
CA ASP A 697 -15.35 -0.65 -0.54
C ASP A 697 -15.06 -0.04 -1.92
N GLN A 698 -13.89 0.58 -2.09
CA GLN A 698 -13.61 1.41 -3.25
C GLN A 698 -12.94 0.66 -4.41
N TYR A 699 -12.15 -0.37 -4.13
CA TYR A 699 -11.36 -1.09 -5.11
C TYR A 699 -11.83 -2.54 -5.29
N VAL A 700 -11.74 -3.37 -4.27
CA VAL A 700 -11.94 -4.81 -4.39
C VAL A 700 -13.38 -5.16 -4.78
N SER A 701 -14.38 -4.58 -4.11
CA SER A 701 -15.80 -4.86 -4.37
C SER A 701 -16.34 -4.15 -5.61
N ALA A 702 -15.90 -2.91 -5.86
CA ALA A 702 -16.52 -2.00 -6.82
C ALA A 702 -15.67 -1.68 -8.06
N GLY A 703 -14.37 -2.02 -8.05
CA GLY A 703 -13.44 -1.64 -9.11
C GLY A 703 -13.85 -2.14 -10.50
N ARG A 704 -14.43 -3.33 -10.59
CA ARG A 704 -14.93 -3.86 -11.85
C ARG A 704 -16.16 -3.12 -12.36
N ALA A 705 -17.11 -2.82 -11.49
CA ALA A 705 -18.35 -2.11 -11.85
C ALA A 705 -18.07 -0.67 -12.24
N LYS A 706 -17.17 0.00 -11.55
CA LYS A 706 -16.81 1.41 -11.82
C LYS A 706 -15.85 1.56 -13.00
N TRP A 707 -14.80 0.77 -13.05
CA TRP A 707 -13.63 1.01 -13.90
C TRP A 707 -13.32 -0.13 -14.87
N GLY A 708 -14.11 -1.21 -14.86
CA GLY A 708 -13.80 -2.41 -15.64
C GLY A 708 -12.58 -3.19 -15.13
N GLN A 709 -12.01 -2.80 -14.00
CA GLN A 709 -10.82 -3.46 -13.43
C GLN A 709 -11.17 -4.82 -12.85
N LYS A 710 -10.56 -5.86 -13.40
CA LYS A 710 -10.76 -7.24 -12.97
C LYS A 710 -9.71 -7.60 -11.92
N SER A 711 -10.13 -8.28 -10.88
CA SER A 711 -9.24 -8.83 -9.85
C SER A 711 -9.70 -10.22 -9.43
N GLY A 712 -8.75 -11.11 -9.21
CA GLY A 712 -8.94 -12.44 -8.61
C GLY A 712 -8.38 -12.52 -7.20
N LEU A 713 -8.14 -11.38 -6.53
CA LEU A 713 -7.56 -11.31 -5.18
C LEU A 713 -8.33 -12.19 -4.20
N VAL A 714 -7.57 -12.98 -3.42
CA VAL A 714 -8.10 -13.80 -2.34
C VAL A 714 -7.83 -13.14 -1.01
N LEU A 715 -8.86 -12.97 -0.19
CA LEU A 715 -8.77 -12.51 1.18
C LEU A 715 -8.95 -13.71 2.10
N LEU A 716 -7.91 -14.09 2.86
CA LEU A 716 -7.93 -15.14 3.86
C LEU A 716 -8.14 -14.51 5.23
N LEU A 717 -9.32 -14.70 5.81
CA LEU A 717 -9.77 -14.00 7.00
C LEU A 717 -10.05 -14.99 8.14
N PRO A 718 -9.12 -15.18 9.11
CA PRO A 718 -9.37 -16.04 10.27
C PRO A 718 -10.63 -15.61 11.01
N HIS A 719 -11.59 -16.54 11.15
CA HIS A 719 -12.91 -16.34 11.71
C HIS A 719 -13.34 -17.55 12.50
N GLY A 720 -14.04 -17.34 13.59
CA GLY A 720 -14.65 -18.39 14.46
C GLY A 720 -14.70 -17.93 15.91
N TYR A 721 -15.82 -18.23 16.57
CA TYR A 721 -16.09 -17.88 17.96
C TYR A 721 -15.57 -18.99 18.88
N GLU A 722 -14.51 -18.70 19.62
CA GLU A 722 -13.76 -19.68 20.43
C GLU A 722 -13.47 -19.18 21.86
N GLY A 723 -14.23 -18.19 22.32
CA GLY A 723 -14.03 -17.59 23.64
C GLY A 723 -12.77 -16.74 23.77
N GLN A 724 -12.26 -16.21 22.66
CA GLN A 724 -11.04 -15.39 22.61
C GLN A 724 -11.31 -13.87 22.67
N GLY A 725 -12.55 -13.49 23.00
CA GLY A 725 -12.97 -12.10 23.14
C GLY A 725 -13.38 -11.43 21.83
N PRO A 726 -13.73 -10.14 21.89
CA PRO A 726 -14.40 -9.44 20.78
C PRO A 726 -13.52 -9.16 19.57
N GLU A 727 -12.19 -9.16 19.72
CA GLU A 727 -11.26 -8.75 18.64
C GLU A 727 -10.50 -9.93 18.02
N HIS A 728 -10.87 -11.17 18.36
CA HIS A 728 -10.25 -12.39 17.86
C HIS A 728 -11.30 -13.46 17.51
N SER A 729 -12.49 -13.03 17.12
CA SER A 729 -13.63 -13.91 16.86
C SER A 729 -14.23 -13.71 15.47
N SER A 730 -14.38 -12.47 14.98
CA SER A 730 -15.20 -12.21 13.81
C SER A 730 -14.45 -11.42 12.73
N ALA A 731 -14.34 -12.02 11.55
CA ALA A 731 -13.95 -11.33 10.32
C ALA A 731 -15.05 -10.39 9.76
N ARG A 732 -16.16 -10.27 10.48
CA ARG A 732 -17.33 -9.46 10.10
C ARG A 732 -17.90 -9.81 8.71
N PRO A 733 -18.32 -11.08 8.50
CA PRO A 733 -18.86 -11.51 7.21
C PRO A 733 -20.06 -10.66 6.75
N GLU A 734 -20.82 -10.09 7.69
CA GLU A 734 -21.91 -9.15 7.40
C GLU A 734 -21.50 -7.96 6.54
N ARG A 735 -20.29 -7.42 6.70
CA ARG A 735 -19.79 -6.29 5.89
C ARG A 735 -19.57 -6.68 4.43
N PHE A 736 -18.97 -7.85 4.22
CA PHE A 736 -18.75 -8.38 2.87
C PHE A 736 -20.07 -8.78 2.21
N LEU A 737 -21.01 -9.36 2.96
CA LEU A 737 -22.33 -9.73 2.44
C LEU A 737 -23.18 -8.49 2.13
N GLN A 738 -23.06 -7.40 2.88
CA GLN A 738 -23.75 -6.14 2.58
C GLN A 738 -23.27 -5.51 1.27
N LEU A 739 -21.98 -5.62 0.96
CA LEU A 739 -21.38 -5.12 -0.28
C LEU A 739 -21.56 -6.09 -1.45
N ALA A 740 -22.11 -7.28 -1.22
CA ALA A 740 -22.25 -8.31 -2.22
C ALA A 740 -23.45 -8.03 -3.15
N ALA A 741 -23.14 -7.77 -4.41
CA ALA A 741 -24.13 -7.54 -5.46
C ALA A 741 -23.54 -7.89 -6.83
N GLU A 742 -24.38 -8.21 -7.81
CA GLU A 742 -24.01 -8.36 -9.21
C GLU A 742 -22.86 -9.37 -9.45
N ASN A 743 -22.73 -10.37 -8.59
CA ASN A 743 -21.61 -11.33 -8.58
C ASN A 743 -20.23 -10.67 -8.52
N ASN A 744 -20.09 -9.56 -7.80
CA ASN A 744 -18.84 -8.80 -7.69
C ASN A 744 -17.69 -9.58 -7.05
N TRP A 745 -17.99 -10.49 -6.12
CA TRP A 745 -17.02 -11.41 -5.49
C TRP A 745 -17.66 -12.73 -5.09
N THR A 746 -16.90 -13.62 -4.48
CA THR A 746 -17.40 -14.80 -3.79
C THR A 746 -17.14 -14.66 -2.30
N VAL A 747 -18.13 -14.95 -1.45
CA VAL A 747 -17.95 -15.02 0.01
C VAL A 747 -18.21 -16.47 0.45
N ALA A 748 -17.22 -17.08 1.11
CA ALA A 748 -17.27 -18.48 1.53
C ALA A 748 -16.77 -18.67 2.96
N ASN A 749 -17.33 -19.69 3.65
CA ASN A 749 -16.94 -20.11 4.98
C ASN A 749 -17.00 -21.63 5.06
N LEU A 750 -15.83 -22.26 5.01
CA LEU A 750 -15.69 -23.67 4.66
C LEU A 750 -15.67 -24.59 5.89
N THR A 751 -15.99 -25.86 5.65
CA THR A 751 -16.08 -26.87 6.71
C THR A 751 -15.13 -28.06 6.53
N SER A 752 -14.34 -28.14 5.46
CA SER A 752 -13.39 -29.24 5.27
C SER A 752 -12.15 -28.87 4.48
N ALA A 753 -11.08 -29.64 4.65
CA ALA A 753 -9.81 -29.47 3.95
C ALA A 753 -9.99 -29.65 2.43
N ALA A 754 -10.83 -30.58 1.98
CA ALA A 754 -11.12 -30.76 0.55
C ALA A 754 -11.82 -29.54 -0.08
N GLN A 755 -12.77 -28.93 0.65
CA GLN A 755 -13.42 -27.71 0.17
C GLN A 755 -12.41 -26.57 0.00
N TYR A 756 -11.45 -26.44 0.92
CA TYR A 756 -10.39 -25.46 0.83
C TYR A 756 -9.46 -25.72 -0.37
N PHE A 757 -9.03 -26.96 -0.57
CA PHE A 757 -8.27 -27.38 -1.76
C PHE A 757 -8.98 -26.99 -3.05
N HIS A 758 -10.25 -27.34 -3.17
CA HIS A 758 -11.02 -27.12 -4.39
C HIS A 758 -11.35 -25.65 -4.66
N ILE A 759 -11.63 -24.85 -3.62
CA ILE A 759 -11.95 -23.43 -3.85
C ILE A 759 -10.73 -22.63 -4.30
N LEU A 760 -9.52 -22.96 -3.78
CA LEU A 760 -8.27 -22.33 -4.23
C LEU A 760 -7.98 -22.69 -5.69
N ARG A 761 -8.13 -23.95 -6.07
CA ARG A 761 -7.94 -24.39 -7.45
C ARG A 761 -8.98 -23.78 -8.39
N ARG A 762 -10.26 -23.71 -7.95
CA ARG A 762 -11.31 -23.00 -8.68
C ARG A 762 -10.96 -21.54 -8.89
N GLN A 763 -10.43 -20.87 -7.87
CA GLN A 763 -10.01 -19.46 -7.99
C GLN A 763 -8.86 -19.29 -8.98
N ALA A 764 -7.87 -20.19 -8.95
CA ALA A 764 -6.78 -20.18 -9.92
C ALA A 764 -7.27 -20.40 -11.36
N SER A 765 -8.22 -21.32 -11.57
CA SER A 765 -8.73 -21.66 -12.91
C SER A 765 -9.57 -20.56 -13.59
N ILE A 766 -10.06 -19.58 -12.84
CA ILE A 766 -10.80 -18.44 -13.42
C ILE A 766 -9.92 -17.21 -13.67
N LEU A 767 -8.66 -17.24 -13.26
CA LEU A 767 -7.73 -16.13 -13.51
C LEU A 767 -7.56 -15.88 -15.01
N GLY A 768 -7.40 -14.60 -15.39
CA GLY A 768 -7.29 -14.22 -16.80
C GLY A 768 -8.57 -14.37 -17.63
N THR A 769 -9.67 -14.87 -17.05
CA THR A 769 -10.96 -15.05 -17.73
C THR A 769 -11.96 -13.94 -17.38
N GLU A 770 -13.06 -13.88 -18.13
CA GLU A 770 -14.17 -12.97 -17.80
C GLU A 770 -14.95 -13.37 -16.54
N ALA A 771 -14.80 -14.61 -16.06
CA ALA A 771 -15.43 -15.08 -14.83
C ALA A 771 -14.69 -14.66 -13.55
N VAL A 772 -13.48 -14.10 -13.69
CA VAL A 772 -12.63 -13.70 -12.55
C VAL A 772 -13.33 -12.70 -11.63
N ARG A 773 -13.22 -12.93 -10.34
CA ARG A 773 -13.72 -12.09 -9.26
C ARG A 773 -12.96 -12.35 -7.97
N PRO A 774 -12.88 -11.42 -7.03
CA PRO A 774 -12.27 -11.65 -5.73
C PRO A 774 -12.96 -12.77 -4.94
N LEU A 775 -12.17 -13.43 -4.09
CA LEU A 775 -12.64 -14.44 -3.15
C LEU A 775 -12.42 -13.95 -1.71
N VAL A 776 -13.50 -13.79 -0.98
CA VAL A 776 -13.49 -13.50 0.46
C VAL A 776 -13.72 -14.82 1.21
N LEU A 777 -12.69 -15.30 1.88
CA LEU A 777 -12.71 -16.63 2.49
C LEU A 777 -12.50 -16.52 4.00
N MET A 778 -13.53 -16.90 4.77
CA MET A 778 -13.43 -17.11 6.21
C MET A 778 -12.57 -18.34 6.45
N THR A 779 -11.39 -18.19 7.05
CA THR A 779 -10.48 -19.29 7.34
C THR A 779 -10.62 -19.72 8.80
N PRO A 780 -10.48 -21.03 9.10
CA PRO A 780 -10.64 -21.53 10.45
C PRO A 780 -9.42 -21.25 11.33
N LYS A 781 -9.64 -21.35 12.64
CA LYS A 781 -8.61 -21.31 13.68
C LYS A 781 -8.49 -22.70 14.33
N SER A 782 -9.35 -23.03 15.29
CA SER A 782 -9.33 -24.37 15.95
C SER A 782 -9.65 -25.51 14.98
N LEU A 783 -10.51 -25.25 13.98
CA LEU A 783 -10.87 -26.26 12.99
C LEU A 783 -9.72 -26.70 12.07
N LEU A 784 -8.61 -26.00 12.02
CA LEU A 784 -7.40 -26.39 11.24
C LEU A 784 -6.96 -27.83 11.50
N ARG A 785 -7.23 -28.36 12.71
CA ARG A 785 -6.83 -29.69 13.17
C ARG A 785 -8.01 -30.51 13.72
N HIS A 786 -9.23 -30.05 13.51
CA HIS A 786 -10.43 -30.72 14.03
C HIS A 786 -10.69 -32.01 13.24
N PRO A 787 -10.99 -33.15 13.89
CA PRO A 787 -11.18 -34.43 13.19
C PRO A 787 -12.25 -34.42 12.09
N LEU A 788 -13.35 -33.67 12.29
CA LEU A 788 -14.46 -33.58 11.34
C LEU A 788 -14.17 -32.72 10.12
N THR A 789 -13.06 -31.97 10.12
CA THR A 789 -12.65 -31.15 8.95
C THR A 789 -11.63 -31.86 8.07
N LEU A 790 -11.08 -32.97 8.54
CA LEU A 790 -10.12 -33.77 7.78
C LEU A 790 -10.79 -34.39 6.56
N SER A 791 -10.04 -34.54 5.51
CA SER A 791 -10.52 -35.08 4.22
C SER A 791 -9.73 -36.33 3.82
N THR A 792 -10.28 -37.11 2.89
CA THR A 792 -9.63 -38.26 2.28
C THR A 792 -8.97 -37.91 0.96
N ALA A 793 -8.06 -38.73 0.50
CA ALA A 793 -7.40 -38.54 -0.80
C ALA A 793 -8.39 -38.50 -1.97
N SER A 794 -9.41 -39.38 -1.97
CA SER A 794 -10.45 -39.40 -3.01
C SER A 794 -11.25 -38.09 -3.08
N GLN A 795 -11.49 -37.43 -1.95
CA GLN A 795 -12.17 -36.13 -1.95
C GLN A 795 -11.36 -35.03 -2.63
N LEU A 796 -10.03 -35.14 -2.73
CA LEU A 796 -9.19 -34.20 -3.46
C LEU A 796 -8.99 -34.63 -4.92
N SER A 797 -8.99 -35.92 -5.20
CA SER A 797 -8.72 -36.41 -6.57
C SER A 797 -9.94 -36.45 -7.45
N GLU A 798 -11.12 -36.73 -6.91
CA GLU A 798 -12.34 -36.95 -7.69
C GLU A 798 -13.39 -35.84 -7.51
N GLY A 799 -13.12 -34.87 -6.65
CA GLY A 799 -14.06 -33.85 -6.23
C GLY A 799 -13.96 -32.54 -6.99
N ARG A 800 -14.85 -31.67 -6.60
CA ARG A 800 -14.83 -30.24 -6.94
C ARG A 800 -15.43 -29.45 -5.80
N PHE A 801 -15.25 -28.13 -5.80
CA PHE A 801 -15.90 -27.29 -4.82
C PHE A 801 -17.42 -27.45 -4.83
N GLN A 802 -17.99 -27.70 -3.66
CA GLN A 802 -19.42 -27.84 -3.43
C GLN A 802 -19.93 -26.64 -2.63
N PRO A 803 -20.80 -25.77 -3.18
CA PRO A 803 -21.26 -24.56 -2.48
C PRO A 803 -22.20 -24.86 -1.30
N ALA A 804 -22.75 -26.07 -1.22
CA ALA A 804 -23.50 -26.58 -0.08
C ALA A 804 -23.28 -28.08 0.08
N LEU A 805 -23.15 -28.57 1.31
CA LEU A 805 -22.95 -29.96 1.68
C LEU A 805 -24.03 -30.41 2.65
N GLU A 806 -24.55 -31.63 2.47
CA GLU A 806 -25.49 -32.24 3.41
C GLU A 806 -24.73 -32.99 4.50
N GLN A 807 -25.17 -32.88 5.77
CA GLN A 807 -24.61 -33.67 6.85
C GLN A 807 -24.95 -35.14 6.62
N GLU A 808 -23.92 -36.00 6.66
CA GLU A 808 -24.06 -37.43 6.51
C GLU A 808 -24.95 -38.05 7.60
N ASN A 809 -25.59 -39.16 7.28
CA ASN A 809 -26.46 -39.93 8.19
C ASN A 809 -27.75 -39.23 8.67
N LEU A 810 -28.06 -38.04 8.17
CA LEU A 810 -29.30 -37.32 8.40
C LEU A 810 -30.22 -37.37 7.17
N GLY A 811 -31.53 -37.19 7.38
CA GLY A 811 -32.50 -37.11 6.30
C GLY A 811 -32.77 -38.44 5.58
N MET A 812 -32.27 -39.58 6.08
CA MET A 812 -32.43 -40.91 5.51
C MET A 812 -33.91 -41.34 5.41
N LYS A 813 -34.78 -40.71 6.22
CA LYS A 813 -36.23 -40.89 6.20
C LYS A 813 -36.92 -39.56 5.83
N PRO A 814 -36.96 -39.19 4.54
CA PRO A 814 -37.37 -37.83 4.13
C PRO A 814 -38.76 -37.40 4.64
N THR A 815 -39.67 -38.36 4.84
CA THR A 815 -41.02 -38.09 5.37
C THR A 815 -41.08 -37.77 6.87
N LYS A 816 -40.01 -38.02 7.63
CA LYS A 816 -39.92 -37.68 9.05
C LYS A 816 -39.30 -36.32 9.30
N VAL A 817 -38.56 -35.80 8.34
CA VAL A 817 -37.85 -34.50 8.51
C VAL A 817 -38.87 -33.37 8.61
N LYS A 818 -38.80 -32.63 9.69
CA LYS A 818 -39.64 -31.47 10.02
C LYS A 818 -38.83 -30.17 10.03
N ARG A 819 -37.57 -30.22 10.47
CA ARG A 819 -36.66 -29.08 10.55
C ARG A 819 -35.49 -29.25 9.61
N LEU A 820 -35.25 -28.21 8.78
CA LEU A 820 -34.03 -28.06 8.00
C LEU A 820 -33.18 -26.97 8.65
N VAL A 821 -31.97 -27.35 9.05
CA VAL A 821 -30.97 -26.47 9.64
C VAL A 821 -29.98 -26.07 8.56
N LEU A 822 -29.80 -24.77 8.33
CA LEU A 822 -28.76 -24.24 7.48
C LEU A 822 -27.72 -23.51 8.36
N SER A 823 -26.45 -23.80 8.16
CA SER A 823 -25.37 -23.23 8.93
C SER A 823 -24.08 -23.16 8.10
N THR A 824 -23.06 -22.44 8.58
CA THR A 824 -21.79 -22.27 7.88
C THR A 824 -20.60 -22.38 8.83
N GLY A 825 -19.43 -22.69 8.32
CA GLY A 825 -18.16 -22.67 9.02
C GLY A 825 -18.16 -23.48 10.32
N LYS A 826 -17.63 -22.89 11.40
CA LYS A 826 -17.46 -23.56 12.69
C LYS A 826 -18.78 -24.04 13.30
N MET A 827 -19.85 -23.25 13.23
CA MET A 827 -21.14 -23.64 13.77
C MET A 827 -21.65 -24.93 13.11
N ALA A 828 -21.43 -25.12 11.82
CA ALA A 828 -21.83 -26.36 11.13
C ALA A 828 -21.03 -27.58 11.63
N ILE A 829 -19.77 -27.39 11.99
CA ILE A 829 -18.94 -28.45 12.59
C ILE A 829 -19.33 -28.74 14.05
N ASP A 830 -19.68 -27.72 14.82
CA ASP A 830 -20.17 -27.92 16.20
C ASP A 830 -21.49 -28.73 16.20
N LEU A 831 -22.39 -28.46 15.27
CA LEU A 831 -23.61 -29.26 15.06
C LEU A 831 -23.27 -30.69 14.65
N ALA A 832 -22.32 -30.89 13.75
CA ALA A 832 -21.89 -32.24 13.35
C ALA A 832 -21.26 -33.00 14.52
N ALA A 833 -20.44 -32.34 15.36
CA ALA A 833 -19.83 -32.94 16.52
C ALA A 833 -20.87 -33.40 17.56
N GLU A 834 -21.91 -32.62 17.79
CA GLU A 834 -23.01 -33.01 18.69
C GLU A 834 -23.79 -34.17 18.12
N ILE A 835 -24.09 -34.19 16.83
CA ILE A 835 -24.77 -35.30 16.15
C ILE A 835 -23.97 -36.60 16.30
N GLU A 836 -22.65 -36.56 16.08
CA GLU A 836 -21.77 -37.73 16.18
C GLU A 836 -21.54 -38.18 17.63
N SER A 837 -21.68 -37.29 18.61
CA SER A 837 -21.48 -37.62 20.03
C SER A 837 -22.41 -38.74 20.50
N GLY A 838 -23.59 -38.82 19.92
CA GLY A 838 -24.64 -39.77 20.29
C GLY A 838 -25.16 -39.61 21.71
N LYS A 839 -24.81 -38.54 22.43
CA LYS A 839 -25.12 -38.27 23.84
C LYS A 839 -26.41 -37.47 24.04
N HIS A 840 -27.11 -37.15 22.94
CA HIS A 840 -28.30 -36.31 22.94
C HIS A 840 -29.59 -37.11 23.04
N GLU A 841 -30.64 -36.48 23.56
CA GLU A 841 -32.00 -37.03 23.65
C GLU A 841 -32.92 -36.59 22.49
N TYR A 842 -32.41 -35.89 21.47
CA TYR A 842 -33.17 -35.39 20.33
C TYR A 842 -33.50 -36.49 19.33
N ASN A 843 -34.64 -36.35 18.65
CA ASN A 843 -35.01 -37.24 17.53
C ASN A 843 -34.39 -36.77 16.22
N LEU A 844 -33.20 -37.23 15.90
CA LEU A 844 -32.47 -36.81 14.68
C LEU A 844 -33.18 -37.28 13.37
N ASP A 845 -34.12 -38.23 13.40
CA ASP A 845 -34.92 -38.53 12.22
C ASP A 845 -35.75 -37.32 11.73
N GLU A 846 -36.04 -36.36 12.61
CA GLU A 846 -36.86 -35.18 12.32
C GLU A 846 -36.03 -33.95 11.85
N VAL A 847 -34.70 -34.04 11.86
CA VAL A 847 -33.79 -32.95 11.52
C VAL A 847 -32.95 -33.30 10.29
N HIS A 848 -32.68 -32.29 9.47
CA HIS A 848 -31.65 -32.38 8.43
C HIS A 848 -30.79 -31.14 8.49
N VAL A 849 -29.46 -31.30 8.36
CA VAL A 849 -28.48 -30.20 8.41
C VAL A 849 -27.79 -30.03 7.08
N VAL A 850 -27.70 -28.81 6.59
CA VAL A 850 -26.96 -28.44 5.38
C VAL A 850 -25.92 -27.39 5.72
N ARG A 851 -24.70 -27.70 5.38
CA ARG A 851 -23.57 -26.79 5.50
C ARG A 851 -23.48 -25.91 4.27
N ILE A 852 -23.63 -24.61 4.43
CA ILE A 852 -23.49 -23.61 3.37
C ILE A 852 -22.01 -23.18 3.32
N GLU A 853 -21.29 -23.70 2.34
CA GLU A 853 -19.86 -23.42 2.12
C GLU A 853 -19.65 -22.09 1.41
N GLN A 854 -20.55 -21.72 0.50
CA GLN A 854 -20.54 -20.44 -0.21
C GLN A 854 -21.79 -19.63 0.17
N LEU A 855 -21.57 -18.54 0.89
CA LEU A 855 -22.62 -17.61 1.31
C LEU A 855 -23.07 -16.73 0.13
N TYR A 856 -22.13 -16.23 -0.65
CA TYR A 856 -22.44 -15.41 -1.82
C TYR A 856 -21.58 -15.81 -3.05
N PRO A 857 -22.15 -15.95 -4.25
CA PRO A 857 -23.59 -16.06 -4.50
C PRO A 857 -24.20 -17.29 -3.80
N PHE A 858 -25.38 -17.13 -3.23
CA PHE A 858 -26.05 -18.21 -2.51
C PHE A 858 -26.46 -19.33 -3.46
N PRO A 859 -26.24 -20.63 -3.12
CA PRO A 859 -26.56 -21.77 -3.97
C PRO A 859 -28.06 -22.16 -3.92
N ALA A 860 -28.93 -21.23 -4.31
CA ALA A 860 -30.39 -21.38 -4.16
C ALA A 860 -30.97 -22.64 -4.81
N GLU A 861 -30.54 -22.97 -6.03
CA GLU A 861 -31.03 -24.15 -6.74
C GLU A 861 -30.68 -25.45 -6.01
N LYS A 862 -29.46 -25.55 -5.48
CA LYS A 862 -29.00 -26.72 -4.70
C LYS A 862 -29.84 -26.86 -3.44
N VAL A 863 -30.00 -25.81 -2.67
CA VAL A 863 -30.76 -25.81 -1.40
C VAL A 863 -32.24 -26.09 -1.68
N GLN A 864 -32.82 -25.52 -2.75
CA GLN A 864 -34.18 -25.78 -3.14
C GLN A 864 -34.40 -27.26 -3.55
N SER A 865 -33.42 -27.88 -4.20
CA SER A 865 -33.50 -29.31 -4.55
C SER A 865 -33.51 -30.19 -3.28
N ILE A 866 -32.80 -29.78 -2.23
CA ILE A 866 -32.82 -30.46 -0.92
C ILE A 866 -34.17 -30.29 -0.25
N ILE A 867 -34.71 -29.08 -0.18
CA ILE A 867 -36.02 -28.77 0.42
C ILE A 867 -37.13 -29.63 -0.23
N LYS A 868 -37.14 -29.73 -1.55
CA LYS A 868 -38.18 -30.50 -2.30
C LYS A 868 -38.24 -31.98 -1.93
N ARG A 869 -37.19 -32.55 -1.34
CA ARG A 869 -37.20 -33.95 -0.86
C ARG A 869 -38.01 -34.17 0.41
N PHE A 870 -38.16 -33.12 1.23
CA PHE A 870 -38.78 -33.21 2.55
C PHE A 870 -40.23 -32.70 2.52
N LYS A 871 -41.16 -33.62 2.21
CA LYS A 871 -42.59 -33.27 2.03
C LYS A 871 -43.30 -32.77 3.30
N ASN A 872 -42.79 -33.16 4.46
CA ASN A 872 -43.36 -32.81 5.78
C ASN A 872 -42.53 -31.74 6.51
N LEU A 873 -41.73 -30.98 5.76
CA LEU A 873 -40.92 -29.92 6.31
C LEU A 873 -41.81 -28.81 6.90
N GLU A 874 -41.63 -28.52 8.19
CA GLU A 874 -42.40 -27.54 8.95
C GLU A 874 -41.61 -26.22 9.07
N GLU A 875 -40.27 -26.31 9.15
CA GLU A 875 -39.43 -25.15 9.39
C GLU A 875 -38.03 -25.23 8.76
N ILE A 876 -37.50 -24.04 8.34
CA ILE A 876 -36.13 -23.83 7.87
C ILE A 876 -35.51 -22.78 8.79
N ILE A 877 -34.41 -23.13 9.43
CA ILE A 877 -33.73 -22.23 10.35
C ILE A 877 -32.29 -21.95 9.90
N TRP A 878 -31.88 -20.71 10.08
CA TRP A 878 -30.49 -20.30 10.01
C TRP A 878 -29.86 -20.36 11.40
N VAL A 879 -28.74 -21.05 11.52
CA VAL A 879 -28.00 -21.17 12.79
C VAL A 879 -26.60 -20.59 12.60
N GLN A 880 -26.24 -19.64 13.44
CA GLN A 880 -24.90 -19.02 13.41
C GLN A 880 -24.40 -18.75 14.83
N GLU A 881 -23.08 -18.61 14.93
CA GLU A 881 -22.42 -18.29 16.22
C GLU A 881 -22.32 -16.78 16.48
N GLU A 882 -22.39 -15.95 15.45
CA GLU A 882 -22.38 -14.50 15.56
C GLU A 882 -23.69 -13.98 16.17
N PRO A 883 -23.68 -12.79 16.79
CA PRO A 883 -24.91 -12.10 17.18
C PRO A 883 -25.87 -11.90 16.02
N ARG A 884 -27.16 -11.81 16.29
CA ARG A 884 -28.21 -11.71 15.26
C ARG A 884 -28.04 -10.53 14.31
N ASN A 885 -27.57 -9.38 14.81
CA ASN A 885 -27.28 -8.19 14.01
C ASN A 885 -25.97 -8.27 13.24
N MET A 886 -25.22 -9.36 13.37
CA MET A 886 -23.94 -9.63 12.72
C MET A 886 -24.01 -10.96 11.97
N GLY A 887 -22.89 -11.39 11.36
CA GLY A 887 -22.87 -12.63 10.62
C GLY A 887 -23.72 -12.60 9.34
N ALA A 888 -24.26 -13.74 8.97
CA ALA A 888 -24.96 -13.87 7.70
C ALA A 888 -26.50 -13.70 7.79
N TRP A 889 -27.08 -13.61 8.98
CA TRP A 889 -28.54 -13.65 9.17
C TRP A 889 -29.29 -12.61 8.32
N HIS A 890 -28.91 -11.34 8.37
CA HIS A 890 -29.61 -10.30 7.62
C HIS A 890 -29.55 -10.48 6.10
N TYR A 891 -28.49 -11.10 5.59
CA TYR A 891 -28.38 -11.48 4.20
C TYR A 891 -29.22 -12.73 3.89
N MET A 892 -29.23 -13.72 4.79
CA MET A 892 -29.90 -15.01 4.60
C MET A 892 -31.40 -14.92 4.77
N ALA A 893 -31.91 -14.08 5.67
CA ALA A 893 -33.34 -14.06 6.01
C ALA A 893 -34.27 -13.87 4.79
N PRO A 894 -34.07 -12.90 3.88
CA PRO A 894 -34.90 -12.75 2.69
C PRO A 894 -34.86 -14.01 1.78
N ILE A 895 -33.68 -14.58 1.64
CA ILE A 895 -33.47 -15.80 0.82
C ILE A 895 -34.24 -16.98 1.42
N LEU A 896 -34.20 -17.15 2.73
CA LEU A 896 -34.93 -18.21 3.42
C LEU A 896 -36.43 -18.05 3.30
N PHE A 897 -36.94 -16.83 3.42
CA PHE A 897 -38.36 -16.54 3.21
C PHE A 897 -38.82 -16.90 1.80
N GLU A 898 -38.00 -16.57 0.78
CA GLU A 898 -38.31 -16.96 -0.61
C GLU A 898 -38.31 -18.49 -0.80
N LEU A 899 -37.29 -19.18 -0.28
CA LEU A 899 -37.16 -20.63 -0.41
C LEU A 899 -38.26 -21.40 0.33
N ALA A 900 -38.71 -20.93 1.48
CA ALA A 900 -39.73 -21.57 2.32
C ALA A 900 -41.16 -21.40 1.75
N GLY A 901 -41.43 -20.30 1.06
CA GLY A 901 -42.79 -19.94 0.66
C GLY A 901 -43.71 -19.78 1.85
N ASP A 902 -45.02 -19.81 1.60
CA ASP A 902 -46.05 -19.52 2.62
C ASP A 902 -46.30 -20.63 3.65
N LYS A 903 -45.75 -21.83 3.41
CA LYS A 903 -46.13 -23.03 4.20
C LYS A 903 -45.10 -23.44 5.24
N VAL A 904 -43.87 -23.07 5.07
CA VAL A 904 -42.74 -23.45 5.93
C VAL A 904 -42.31 -22.25 6.75
N LYS A 905 -42.19 -22.43 8.08
CA LYS A 905 -41.71 -21.36 8.96
C LYS A 905 -40.22 -21.16 8.76
N THR A 906 -39.78 -19.91 8.85
CA THR A 906 -38.37 -19.56 8.81
C THR A 906 -37.94 -18.85 10.08
N GLY A 907 -36.71 -19.01 10.49
CA GLY A 907 -36.23 -18.35 11.70
C GLY A 907 -34.71 -18.45 11.90
N TYR A 908 -34.31 -17.92 13.03
CA TYR A 908 -32.94 -17.77 13.47
C TYR A 908 -32.72 -18.45 14.82
N ILE A 909 -31.61 -19.13 14.98
CA ILE A 909 -31.10 -19.61 16.26
C ILE A 909 -29.63 -19.18 16.36
N GLY A 910 -29.30 -18.44 17.40
CA GLY A 910 -27.97 -17.87 17.63
C GLY A 910 -28.00 -16.87 18.79
N ARG A 911 -26.92 -16.10 18.93
CA ARG A 911 -26.81 -15.06 19.97
C ARG A 911 -27.78 -13.89 19.69
N PRO A 912 -28.29 -13.24 20.73
CA PRO A 912 -29.10 -12.03 20.57
C PRO A 912 -28.29 -10.89 19.94
N ASP A 913 -28.96 -9.77 19.62
CA ASP A 913 -28.29 -8.57 19.12
C ASP A 913 -27.27 -8.07 20.14
N ARG A 914 -26.07 -7.72 19.68
CA ARG A 914 -24.98 -7.22 20.49
C ARG A 914 -24.26 -6.07 19.76
N SER A 915 -23.74 -5.12 20.51
CA SER A 915 -22.85 -4.05 19.97
C SER A 915 -21.42 -4.55 19.82
N SER A 916 -21.01 -5.50 20.66
CA SER A 916 -19.72 -6.18 20.57
C SER A 916 -19.89 -7.54 19.89
N PRO A 917 -18.95 -7.96 19.03
CA PRO A 917 -19.10 -9.24 18.31
C PRO A 917 -19.11 -10.46 19.22
N SER A 918 -18.37 -10.43 20.32
CA SER A 918 -18.21 -11.59 21.23
C SER A 918 -18.05 -11.13 22.68
N GLY A 919 -18.42 -11.99 23.62
CA GLY A 919 -18.12 -11.82 25.05
C GLY A 919 -16.66 -12.08 25.36
N GLY A 920 -16.17 -11.54 26.49
CA GLY A 920 -14.82 -11.75 27.00
C GLY A 920 -14.65 -12.97 27.92
N ASP A 921 -15.75 -13.62 28.33
CA ASP A 921 -15.73 -14.77 29.25
C ASP A 921 -15.81 -16.09 28.47
N PRO A 922 -14.77 -16.95 28.51
CA PRO A 922 -14.76 -18.22 27.79
C PRO A 922 -15.82 -19.23 28.30
N PHE A 923 -16.19 -19.18 29.61
CA PHE A 923 -17.19 -20.09 30.18
C PHE A 923 -18.59 -19.71 29.71
N ALA A 924 -18.92 -18.41 29.72
CA ALA A 924 -20.19 -17.92 29.19
C ALA A 924 -20.29 -18.23 27.71
N HIS A 925 -19.22 -18.00 26.95
CA HIS A 925 -19.16 -18.36 25.52
C HIS A 925 -19.46 -19.84 25.29
N LYS A 926 -18.85 -20.75 26.06
CA LYS A 926 -19.04 -22.19 25.93
C LYS A 926 -20.50 -22.57 26.19
N ALA A 927 -21.08 -22.05 27.29
CA ALA A 927 -22.47 -22.30 27.64
C ALA A 927 -23.43 -21.82 26.56
N GLU A 928 -23.23 -20.60 26.04
CA GLU A 928 -24.06 -20.09 24.93
C GLU A 928 -23.94 -20.97 23.67
N GLN A 929 -22.73 -21.41 23.33
CA GLN A 929 -22.49 -22.24 22.14
C GLN A 929 -23.18 -23.60 22.26
N GLU A 930 -23.06 -24.26 23.40
CA GLU A 930 -23.74 -25.53 23.69
C GLU A 930 -25.26 -25.36 23.61
N LEU A 931 -25.80 -24.26 24.13
CA LEU A 931 -27.22 -23.97 24.08
C LEU A 931 -27.73 -23.74 22.65
N ILE A 932 -26.98 -23.00 21.82
CA ILE A 932 -27.33 -22.78 20.40
C ILE A 932 -27.41 -24.12 19.66
N VAL A 933 -26.40 -24.98 19.83
CA VAL A 933 -26.35 -26.30 19.19
C VAL A 933 -27.54 -27.16 19.63
N ALA A 934 -27.83 -27.20 20.93
CA ALA A 934 -28.99 -27.97 21.48
C ALA A 934 -30.32 -27.47 20.90
N HIS A 935 -30.56 -26.17 20.90
CA HIS A 935 -31.78 -25.56 20.36
C HIS A 935 -31.93 -25.81 18.83
N ALA A 936 -30.84 -25.83 18.09
CA ALA A 936 -30.86 -26.10 16.65
C ALA A 936 -31.34 -27.53 16.33
N LEU A 937 -30.90 -28.51 17.12
CA LEU A 937 -31.20 -29.94 16.92
C LEU A 937 -32.50 -30.42 17.58
N ASP A 938 -33.03 -29.69 18.57
CA ASP A 938 -34.29 -30.06 19.22
C ASP A 938 -35.50 -29.46 18.48
N VAL A 939 -36.24 -30.26 17.74
CA VAL A 939 -37.45 -29.83 17.03
C VAL A 939 -38.56 -29.35 17.98
N LYS A 940 -38.53 -29.71 19.27
CA LYS A 940 -39.48 -29.24 20.27
C LYS A 940 -39.19 -27.81 20.70
N TYR A 941 -37.97 -27.32 20.49
CA TYR A 941 -37.61 -25.94 20.76
C TYR A 941 -38.34 -25.01 19.80
N ASN A 942 -39.22 -24.17 20.35
CA ASN A 942 -40.07 -23.28 19.55
C ASN A 942 -39.40 -21.91 19.42
N PHE A 943 -38.75 -21.65 18.28
CA PHE A 943 -38.24 -20.33 17.94
C PHE A 943 -39.39 -19.41 17.50
N ARG A 944 -39.31 -18.15 17.80
CA ARG A 944 -40.23 -17.13 17.26
C ARG A 944 -39.59 -16.49 16.03
N GLN A 945 -40.38 -16.31 14.97
CA GLN A 945 -39.98 -15.48 13.85
C GLN A 945 -39.69 -14.05 14.38
N ASP A 946 -38.55 -13.52 14.13
CA ASP A 946 -38.11 -12.15 14.43
C ASP A 946 -38.02 -11.70 15.90
N LYS A 947 -38.23 -12.54 16.92
CA LYS A 947 -38.25 -12.14 18.32
C LYS A 947 -37.51 -13.07 19.28
N GLN A 948 -36.53 -13.85 18.86
CA GLN A 948 -35.81 -14.69 19.83
C GLN A 948 -34.57 -14.03 20.38
N GLU A 949 -34.70 -13.68 21.63
CA GLU A 949 -33.61 -13.60 22.59
C GLU A 949 -33.35 -15.03 23.12
N ILE A 950 -32.13 -15.51 23.01
CA ILE A 950 -31.69 -16.57 23.89
C ILE A 950 -31.57 -15.87 25.26
N GLU A 951 -32.53 -16.12 26.13
CA GLU A 951 -32.44 -15.70 27.54
C GLU A 951 -31.31 -16.51 28.19
N VAL A 952 -30.07 -16.02 28.04
CA VAL A 952 -28.93 -16.53 28.77
C VAL A 952 -28.73 -15.67 30.00
N PHE A 953 -29.23 -16.19 31.14
CA PHE A 953 -28.92 -15.74 32.48
C PHE A 953 -29.15 -14.27 32.83
N SER A 954 -30.36 -13.88 33.16
CA SER A 954 -30.63 -12.95 34.25
C SER A 954 -30.75 -13.76 35.56
N ASN A 955 -29.66 -13.99 36.26
CA ASN A 955 -29.60 -14.23 37.69
C ASN A 955 -28.23 -13.84 38.23
#